data_9663a83aa5c7a1b71aca72e7377611fd
#
_entry.id   9663a83aa5c7a1b71aca72e7377611fd
#
_cell.length_a   1.000
_cell.length_b   1.000
_cell.length_c   1.000
_cell.angle_alpha   90.00
_cell.angle_beta   90.00
_cell.angle_gamma   90.00
#
_symmetry.space_group_name_H-M   'P 1'
#
loop_
_entity.id
_entity.type
_entity.pdbx_description
1 polymer ?
#
loop_
_entity_poly.entity_id
_entity_poly.type
_entity_poly.pdbx_seq_one_letter_code
_entity_poly.pdbx_strand_id
1 'polypeptide(L)'
;MWTAVAILLLTACRHDLHFLTDKDYRAEVHADFAARMAEFPMLEVQLDTLCTAEREAMEFLYAYMPLCDLADYNPDFFLQQVRYAFLARDEMPWGKDVPEDIFRHFVLVYRVNNENLDTARMVFYRELKERVKDMSMEEAALEVNHWCHEHVAYRASDSRTSAPLATMRTSLGRCGEESTFTVTALRSVGIPARQCYTPRWAHCDDNHAWVEVYVDGEWKFLGACEPEPRLNMGWFSVPSTRCMMVHTKAFGKYKGDEEVVRRTDLFSELNLLSHYAPTRHVTITVTDKDGKPLQGAQVKFKLYNYSEYYTLATMTTDKEGHAGLTTGLGDLMIWATDGESYGFRKMDVRKDSVKALKIEKNVIRIQYREDWVGCFAPEDWWFEMIPPVAGEPKVTATEEEITANAKRLAYEDSLRNAYTATFPTKENYKQLLKPTKNLTDEQAWEIIHKAEGNYEEIVKFVNNHADEKNLLETVIIDCICIEEDENGEYHSVGGGESKTYFLYDYLHSFSDKDMRDITADVLESHWCKPTVPPIMETYDEFYVKGIMPARISNEMVRPYREELGKVFYGMTQEQIRQWVKDSITIDDSSNYYNCPVSPVGVYKLRRADRHSRDIFFVAACRSAGIPAYLDNATNIIYVCNGDAEKLWKKGKWEAISFEEKTAVQPTAKLTLTYKPTKELKKPVYWSHFTLAKLENGDLRTFDFEDDPRMAQFPATIKLEPGTYCLSTGNRYPDGAVRSRMEFFEVKEGEKLSKEIVVLPLLTRTDKVNAVNPYIELFYGVELQNYAGNKGMLYINLGNYGEPSKHLVVELKGLQKEMQQWGGKTLMVGPASIDMPSWNLVHTDYAYKKNQLEHCIVKAVKIGNIEYPLVAFIDKEGHILYHSTGYKIGVIEQVLKVAGRR
;
A
#
# COMPACT_ATOMS: atom_id res chain seq x y z
N MET A 1 -32.04 5.45 26.53
CA MET A 1 -32.63 5.61 25.17
C MET A 1 -33.35 6.95 24.99
N TRP A 2 -34.22 7.39 25.91
CA TRP A 2 -34.97 8.67 25.78
C TRP A 2 -34.10 9.94 25.99
N THR A 3 -33.05 9.90 26.78
CA THR A 3 -32.14 11.03 27.01
C THR A 3 -31.23 11.33 25.81
N ALA A 4 -30.79 10.31 25.05
CA ALA A 4 -30.01 10.50 23.85
C ALA A 4 -30.82 11.11 22.68
N VAL A 5 -32.11 10.77 22.59
CA VAL A 5 -33.01 11.33 21.57
C VAL A 5 -33.35 12.79 21.89
N ALA A 6 -33.47 13.16 23.18
CA ALA A 6 -33.76 14.55 23.59
C ALA A 6 -32.54 15.48 23.37
N ILE A 7 -31.30 14.99 23.51
CA ILE A 7 -30.08 15.76 23.22
C ILE A 7 -29.93 15.99 21.72
N LEU A 8 -30.23 15.01 20.87
CA LEU A 8 -30.26 15.15 19.41
C LEU A 8 -31.31 16.16 18.92
N LEU A 9 -32.46 16.28 19.61
CA LEU A 9 -33.53 17.23 19.26
C LEU A 9 -33.21 18.66 19.71
N LEU A 10 -32.37 18.87 20.74
CA LEU A 10 -31.99 20.20 21.21
C LEU A 10 -30.82 20.82 20.41
N THR A 11 -30.00 20.02 19.78
CA THR A 11 -28.96 20.49 18.83
C THR A 11 -29.56 20.87 17.47
N ALA A 12 -30.64 20.25 17.04
CA ALA A 12 -31.27 20.50 15.75
C ALA A 12 -31.75 21.98 15.57
N CYS A 13 -32.11 22.67 16.65
CA CYS A 13 -32.59 24.07 16.56
C CYS A 13 -31.48 25.12 16.39
N ARG A 14 -30.19 24.78 16.49
CA ARG A 14 -29.08 25.75 16.35
C ARG A 14 -28.50 25.84 14.93
N HIS A 15 -28.86 24.95 14.03
CA HIS A 15 -28.26 24.85 12.71
C HIS A 15 -29.11 25.38 11.54
N ASP A 16 -30.02 26.33 11.80
CA ASP A 16 -30.71 27.10 10.76
C ASP A 16 -29.80 28.13 10.07
N LEU A 17 -28.58 28.31 10.58
CA LEU A 17 -27.54 29.13 9.97
C LEU A 17 -26.81 28.36 8.85
N HIS A 18 -26.33 29.12 7.88
CA HIS A 18 -25.49 28.53 6.83
C HIS A 18 -24.19 27.96 7.38
N PHE A 19 -23.87 26.72 7.00
CA PHE A 19 -22.60 26.08 7.27
C PHE A 19 -21.52 26.65 6.33
N LEU A 20 -21.83 26.71 5.03
CA LEU A 20 -20.97 27.35 4.04
C LEU A 20 -21.18 28.87 4.10
N THR A 21 -20.30 29.57 4.80
CA THR A 21 -20.45 31.00 5.11
C THR A 21 -20.24 31.90 3.89
N ASP A 22 -19.33 31.54 2.98
CA ASP A 22 -19.13 32.21 1.70
C ASP A 22 -20.30 31.93 0.74
N LYS A 23 -21.02 33.02 0.36
CA LYS A 23 -22.21 32.91 -0.48
C LYS A 23 -21.91 32.39 -1.88
N ASP A 24 -20.80 32.80 -2.48
CA ASP A 24 -20.45 32.43 -3.85
C ASP A 24 -19.97 30.98 -3.88
N TYR A 25 -19.16 30.57 -2.90
CA TYR A 25 -18.76 29.18 -2.73
C TYR A 25 -19.95 28.25 -2.46
N ARG A 26 -20.90 28.67 -1.63
CA ARG A 26 -22.13 27.92 -1.35
C ARG A 26 -22.95 27.70 -2.62
N ALA A 27 -23.10 28.75 -3.46
CA ALA A 27 -23.77 28.63 -4.74
C ALA A 27 -23.03 27.70 -5.71
N GLU A 28 -21.70 27.71 -5.72
CA GLU A 28 -20.85 26.78 -6.47
C GLU A 28 -21.10 25.33 -6.01
N VAL A 29 -21.02 25.04 -4.71
CA VAL A 29 -21.28 23.70 -4.16
C VAL A 29 -22.66 23.19 -4.52
N HIS A 30 -23.69 24.05 -4.39
CA HIS A 30 -25.07 23.67 -4.75
C HIS A 30 -25.19 23.32 -6.25
N ALA A 31 -24.56 24.09 -7.12
CA ALA A 31 -24.56 23.84 -8.56
C ALA A 31 -23.79 22.55 -8.90
N ASP A 32 -22.62 22.33 -8.30
CA ASP A 32 -21.81 21.12 -8.49
C ASP A 32 -22.53 19.86 -7.98
N PHE A 33 -23.21 19.97 -6.83
CA PHE A 33 -24.09 18.89 -6.31
C PHE A 33 -25.21 18.56 -7.27
N ALA A 34 -25.95 19.58 -7.76
CA ALA A 34 -27.05 19.38 -8.70
C ALA A 34 -26.58 18.74 -10.01
N ALA A 35 -25.45 19.21 -10.54
CA ALA A 35 -24.86 18.65 -11.76
C ALA A 35 -24.45 17.18 -11.54
N ARG A 36 -23.81 16.87 -10.43
CA ARG A 36 -23.41 15.51 -10.12
C ARG A 36 -24.58 14.57 -9.88
N MET A 37 -25.63 14.99 -9.18
CA MET A 37 -26.82 14.16 -8.98
C MET A 37 -27.59 13.91 -10.28
N ALA A 38 -27.51 14.83 -11.24
CA ALA A 38 -28.07 14.60 -12.57
C ALA A 38 -27.35 13.48 -13.34
N GLU A 39 -26.06 13.23 -13.06
CA GLU A 39 -25.31 12.09 -13.63
C GLU A 39 -25.68 10.76 -12.95
N PHE A 40 -26.22 10.78 -11.74
CA PHE A 40 -26.55 9.60 -10.94
C PHE A 40 -28.04 9.60 -10.50
N PRO A 41 -29.00 9.60 -11.45
CA PRO A 41 -30.43 9.71 -11.13
C PRO A 41 -30.99 8.52 -10.31
N MET A 42 -30.21 7.45 -10.20
CA MET A 42 -30.55 6.29 -9.37
C MET A 42 -30.26 6.48 -7.87
N LEU A 43 -29.50 7.53 -7.50
CA LEU A 43 -29.21 7.82 -6.10
C LEU A 43 -30.37 8.65 -5.49
N GLU A 44 -31.03 8.09 -4.50
CA GLU A 44 -32.09 8.77 -3.75
C GLU A 44 -31.50 9.53 -2.56
N VAL A 45 -30.95 10.73 -2.81
CA VAL A 45 -30.41 11.60 -1.77
C VAL A 45 -31.48 12.61 -1.35
N GLN A 46 -32.21 12.30 -0.27
CA GLN A 46 -33.28 13.19 0.24
C GLN A 46 -32.71 14.18 1.26
N LEU A 47 -32.62 15.46 0.89
CA LEU A 47 -32.10 16.53 1.73
C LEU A 47 -33.19 17.50 2.28
N ASP A 48 -34.43 17.41 1.82
CA ASP A 48 -35.50 18.37 2.10
C ASP A 48 -35.92 18.45 3.59
N THR A 49 -35.68 17.38 4.33
CA THR A 49 -36.02 17.28 5.76
C THR A 49 -34.88 17.73 6.68
N LEU A 50 -33.71 18.04 6.12
CA LEU A 50 -32.52 18.41 6.88
C LEU A 50 -32.51 19.91 7.22
N CYS A 51 -31.89 20.28 8.33
CA CYS A 51 -31.60 21.68 8.62
C CYS A 51 -30.60 22.25 7.59
N THR A 52 -30.54 23.58 7.50
CA THR A 52 -29.71 24.27 6.49
C THR A 52 -28.25 23.80 6.52
N ALA A 53 -27.64 23.73 7.70
CA ALA A 53 -26.25 23.32 7.83
C ALA A 53 -26.00 21.86 7.44
N GLU A 54 -26.88 20.93 7.87
CA GLU A 54 -26.78 19.51 7.48
C GLU A 54 -26.93 19.33 5.96
N ARG A 55 -27.89 20.05 5.38
CA ARG A 55 -28.12 20.01 3.92
C ARG A 55 -26.87 20.47 3.15
N GLU A 56 -26.34 21.65 3.49
CA GLU A 56 -25.13 22.18 2.83
C GLU A 56 -23.89 21.27 3.00
N ALA A 57 -23.74 20.64 4.16
CA ALA A 57 -22.68 19.67 4.40
C ALA A 57 -22.85 18.40 3.55
N MET A 58 -24.07 17.91 3.42
CA MET A 58 -24.40 16.76 2.56
C MET A 58 -24.21 17.11 1.08
N GLU A 59 -24.65 18.30 0.63
CA GLU A 59 -24.43 18.80 -0.73
C GLU A 59 -22.91 18.84 -1.03
N PHE A 60 -22.08 19.37 -0.11
CA PHE A 60 -20.63 19.38 -0.25
C PHE A 60 -20.03 17.97 -0.38
N LEU A 61 -20.42 17.03 0.48
CA LEU A 61 -19.91 15.67 0.43
C LEU A 61 -20.30 14.98 -0.90
N TYR A 62 -21.59 15.06 -1.28
CA TYR A 62 -22.08 14.41 -2.50
C TYR A 62 -21.57 15.07 -3.79
N ALA A 63 -21.30 16.37 -3.77
CA ALA A 63 -20.68 17.04 -4.90
C ALA A 63 -19.27 16.51 -5.21
N TYR A 64 -18.51 16.13 -4.15
CA TYR A 64 -17.06 15.90 -4.31
C TYR A 64 -16.55 14.54 -3.90
N MET A 65 -17.34 13.68 -3.22
CA MET A 65 -16.86 12.36 -2.80
C MET A 65 -16.47 11.46 -3.98
N PRO A 66 -15.51 10.53 -3.81
CA PRO A 66 -15.10 9.61 -4.85
C PRO A 66 -16.22 8.63 -5.22
N LEU A 67 -16.09 8.01 -6.39
CA LEU A 67 -17.10 7.12 -6.95
C LEU A 67 -17.43 5.92 -6.04
N CYS A 68 -16.41 5.36 -5.35
CA CYS A 68 -16.60 4.26 -4.41
C CYS A 68 -17.50 4.65 -3.22
N ASP A 69 -17.43 5.90 -2.77
CA ASP A 69 -18.28 6.38 -1.67
C ASP A 69 -19.74 6.54 -2.11
N LEU A 70 -19.97 7.07 -3.30
CA LEU A 70 -21.30 7.16 -3.91
C LEU A 70 -21.96 5.78 -4.10
N ALA A 71 -21.13 4.80 -4.49
CA ALA A 71 -21.59 3.46 -4.84
C ALA A 71 -21.94 2.59 -3.64
N ASP A 72 -21.10 2.65 -2.61
CA ASP A 72 -21.01 1.60 -1.59
C ASP A 72 -21.60 1.99 -0.23
N TYR A 73 -22.01 3.26 -0.05
CA TYR A 73 -22.59 3.76 1.20
C TYR A 73 -23.88 4.53 0.95
N ASN A 74 -24.84 4.38 1.87
CA ASN A 74 -26.11 5.06 1.78
C ASN A 74 -26.05 6.50 2.38
N PRO A 75 -27.05 7.37 2.07
CA PRO A 75 -27.08 8.73 2.59
C PRO A 75 -27.12 8.84 4.12
N ASP A 76 -27.79 7.91 4.79
CA ASP A 76 -27.88 7.92 6.25
C ASP A 76 -26.51 7.73 6.92
N PHE A 77 -25.64 6.95 6.30
CA PHE A 77 -24.26 6.80 6.76
C PHE A 77 -23.53 8.16 6.78
N PHE A 78 -23.58 8.91 5.68
CA PHE A 78 -22.91 10.22 5.59
C PHE A 78 -23.58 11.26 6.49
N LEU A 79 -24.90 11.26 6.61
CA LEU A 79 -25.62 12.14 7.52
C LEU A 79 -25.18 11.93 8.98
N GLN A 80 -24.95 10.70 9.39
CA GLN A 80 -24.39 10.38 10.70
C GLN A 80 -22.96 10.97 10.86
N GLN A 81 -22.11 10.86 9.84
CA GLN A 81 -20.77 11.47 9.86
C GLN A 81 -20.84 13.00 10.00
N VAL A 82 -21.75 13.65 9.28
CA VAL A 82 -22.00 15.11 9.37
C VAL A 82 -22.41 15.50 10.78
N ARG A 83 -23.41 14.79 11.34
CA ARG A 83 -23.94 15.08 12.68
C ARG A 83 -22.87 14.97 13.78
N TYR A 84 -22.04 13.94 13.72
CA TYR A 84 -20.95 13.81 14.69
C TYR A 84 -19.82 14.83 14.49
N ALA A 85 -19.54 15.27 13.26
CA ALA A 85 -18.63 16.37 13.01
C ALA A 85 -19.14 17.69 13.61
N PHE A 86 -20.43 18.00 13.43
CA PHE A 86 -21.05 19.18 14.04
C PHE A 86 -21.16 19.07 15.56
N LEU A 87 -21.45 17.89 16.09
CA LEU A 87 -21.47 17.65 17.54
C LEU A 87 -20.10 17.93 18.15
N ALA A 88 -19.02 17.45 17.53
CA ALA A 88 -17.67 17.76 17.98
C ALA A 88 -17.35 19.26 17.89
N ARG A 89 -17.81 19.94 16.83
CA ARG A 89 -17.65 21.40 16.68
C ARG A 89 -18.36 22.18 17.78
N ASP A 90 -19.53 21.70 18.22
CA ASP A 90 -20.31 22.36 19.25
C ASP A 90 -19.82 22.10 20.68
N GLU A 91 -19.31 20.88 20.95
CA GLU A 91 -18.97 20.43 22.29
C GLU A 91 -17.49 20.60 22.65
N MET A 92 -16.55 20.57 21.68
CA MET A 92 -15.14 20.72 21.96
C MET A 92 -14.72 22.21 22.14
N PRO A 93 -13.77 22.49 23.04
CA PRO A 93 -13.36 23.87 23.34
C PRO A 93 -12.90 24.66 22.11
N TRP A 94 -12.17 24.02 21.21
CA TRP A 94 -11.61 24.58 19.96
C TRP A 94 -12.56 24.63 18.79
N GLY A 95 -13.71 23.95 18.87
CA GLY A 95 -14.55 23.70 17.69
C GLY A 95 -15.04 24.96 16.98
N LYS A 96 -15.22 26.11 17.72
CA LYS A 96 -15.63 27.38 17.14
C LYS A 96 -14.48 28.19 16.58
N ASP A 97 -13.25 27.91 17.01
CA ASP A 97 -12.05 28.62 16.60
C ASP A 97 -11.50 28.04 15.26
N VAL A 98 -11.95 26.85 14.87
CA VAL A 98 -11.59 26.24 13.59
C VAL A 98 -12.28 26.99 12.44
N PRO A 99 -11.52 27.58 11.48
CA PRO A 99 -12.08 28.20 10.29
C PRO A 99 -12.99 27.25 9.50
N GLU A 100 -14.05 27.79 8.90
CA GLU A 100 -15.04 26.97 8.21
C GLU A 100 -14.44 26.17 7.05
N ASP A 101 -13.55 26.77 6.28
CA ASP A 101 -12.87 26.12 5.15
C ASP A 101 -11.95 24.96 5.62
N ILE A 102 -11.21 25.16 6.72
CA ILE A 102 -10.41 24.10 7.33
C ILE A 102 -11.31 23.00 7.90
N PHE A 103 -12.42 23.36 8.56
CA PHE A 103 -13.36 22.40 9.10
C PHE A 103 -13.98 21.52 8.00
N ARG A 104 -14.47 22.11 6.91
CA ARG A 104 -15.15 21.34 5.86
C ARG A 104 -14.22 20.36 5.14
N HIS A 105 -12.95 20.75 4.92
CA HIS A 105 -12.01 19.90 4.22
C HIS A 105 -11.33 18.85 5.12
N PHE A 106 -11.10 19.15 6.40
CA PHE A 106 -10.22 18.36 7.25
C PHE A 106 -10.83 17.90 8.59
N VAL A 107 -12.13 18.16 8.81
CA VAL A 107 -12.93 17.58 9.89
C VAL A 107 -14.18 16.91 9.34
N LEU A 108 -14.98 17.63 8.53
CA LEU A 108 -16.25 17.14 8.00
C LEU A 108 -16.05 15.90 7.11
N VAL A 109 -15.11 15.97 6.16
CA VAL A 109 -14.77 14.83 5.28
C VAL A 109 -14.34 13.66 6.13
N TYR A 110 -14.97 12.50 5.91
CA TYR A 110 -14.64 11.28 6.65
C TYR A 110 -13.52 10.48 6.01
N ARG A 111 -13.55 10.31 4.68
CA ARG A 111 -12.52 9.56 3.94
C ARG A 111 -11.13 10.17 4.12
N VAL A 112 -10.14 9.31 4.33
CA VAL A 112 -8.74 9.69 4.52
C VAL A 112 -7.85 9.12 3.40
N ASN A 113 -8.01 7.83 3.08
CA ASN A 113 -7.22 7.08 2.11
C ASN A 113 -8.15 6.17 1.26
N ASN A 114 -7.67 5.01 0.83
CA ASN A 114 -8.47 4.00 0.11
C ASN A 114 -9.12 2.96 1.06
N GLU A 115 -9.33 3.33 2.32
CA GLU A 115 -9.95 2.49 3.33
C GLU A 115 -11.42 2.19 3.03
N ASN A 116 -11.93 1.09 3.58
CA ASN A 116 -13.36 0.88 3.71
C ASN A 116 -13.89 1.79 4.84
N LEU A 117 -14.93 2.58 4.56
CA LEU A 117 -15.52 3.46 5.58
C LEU A 117 -16.36 2.66 6.57
N ASP A 118 -16.33 3.08 7.82
CA ASP A 118 -17.08 2.49 8.93
C ASP A 118 -17.61 3.54 9.90
N THR A 119 -18.07 3.12 11.06
CA THR A 119 -18.66 3.99 12.08
C THR A 119 -17.65 4.46 13.14
N ALA A 120 -16.36 4.43 12.86
CA ALA A 120 -15.32 4.75 13.84
C ALA A 120 -15.46 6.16 14.42
N ARG A 121 -15.84 7.18 13.62
CA ARG A 121 -16.05 8.54 14.14
C ARG A 121 -16.95 8.56 15.36
N MET A 122 -18.05 7.82 15.33
CA MET A 122 -19.02 7.76 16.44
C MET A 122 -18.46 7.03 17.65
N VAL A 123 -17.70 5.98 17.44
CA VAL A 123 -17.06 5.19 18.51
C VAL A 123 -15.96 6.04 19.17
N PHE A 124 -15.04 6.57 18.36
CA PHE A 124 -13.91 7.33 18.84
C PHE A 124 -14.31 8.63 19.55
N TYR A 125 -15.35 9.33 19.03
CA TYR A 125 -15.89 10.49 19.72
C TYR A 125 -16.32 10.17 21.16
N ARG A 126 -17.03 9.05 21.36
CA ARG A 126 -17.52 8.66 22.70
C ARG A 126 -16.39 8.30 23.66
N GLU A 127 -15.32 7.74 23.15
CA GLU A 127 -14.17 7.38 23.97
C GLU A 127 -13.27 8.58 24.27
N LEU A 128 -13.09 9.47 23.30
CA LEU A 128 -12.11 10.55 23.39
C LEU A 128 -12.66 11.83 24.01
N LYS A 129 -13.94 12.16 23.83
CA LYS A 129 -14.45 13.48 24.22
C LYS A 129 -14.19 13.85 25.68
N GLU A 130 -14.44 12.91 26.61
CA GLU A 130 -14.22 13.18 28.04
C GLU A 130 -12.73 13.22 28.40
N ARG A 131 -11.89 12.57 27.58
CA ARG A 131 -10.44 12.51 27.78
C ARG A 131 -9.75 13.84 27.40
N VAL A 132 -10.29 14.56 26.40
CA VAL A 132 -9.63 15.74 25.83
C VAL A 132 -10.34 17.08 26.09
N LYS A 133 -11.57 17.09 26.59
CA LYS A 133 -12.43 18.28 26.72
C LYS A 133 -11.85 19.43 27.55
N ASP A 134 -10.94 19.15 28.48
CA ASP A 134 -10.32 20.12 29.36
C ASP A 134 -8.89 20.53 28.94
N MET A 135 -8.46 20.12 27.74
CA MET A 135 -7.13 20.35 27.16
C MET A 135 -7.17 21.50 26.14
N SER A 136 -6.01 22.10 25.88
CA SER A 136 -5.79 22.89 24.66
C SER A 136 -5.82 21.99 23.44
N MET A 137 -5.99 22.56 22.24
CA MET A 137 -6.03 21.76 21.00
C MET A 137 -4.70 21.01 20.74
N GLU A 138 -3.56 21.62 21.08
CA GLU A 138 -2.24 20.98 20.96
C GLU A 138 -2.10 19.79 21.92
N GLU A 139 -2.45 20.00 23.19
CA GLU A 139 -2.44 18.91 24.19
C GLU A 139 -3.40 17.78 23.79
N ALA A 140 -4.59 18.14 23.30
CA ALA A 140 -5.57 17.17 22.84
C ALA A 140 -5.08 16.36 21.60
N ALA A 141 -4.38 17.02 20.66
CA ALA A 141 -3.83 16.32 19.49
C ALA A 141 -2.77 15.30 19.90
N LEU A 142 -1.88 15.64 20.84
CA LEU A 142 -0.90 14.71 21.39
C LEU A 142 -1.58 13.58 22.17
N GLU A 143 -2.59 13.90 23.00
CA GLU A 143 -3.33 12.94 23.79
C GLU A 143 -4.11 11.92 22.94
N VAL A 144 -4.74 12.39 21.84
CA VAL A 144 -5.39 11.52 20.87
C VAL A 144 -4.38 10.57 20.23
N ASN A 145 -3.16 11.03 19.92
CA ASN A 145 -2.13 10.17 19.35
C ASN A 145 -1.65 9.11 20.35
N HIS A 146 -1.55 9.46 21.63
CA HIS A 146 -1.29 8.49 22.70
C HIS A 146 -2.42 7.45 22.81
N TRP A 147 -3.68 7.88 22.73
CA TRP A 147 -4.81 6.94 22.68
C TRP A 147 -4.71 6.02 21.45
N CYS A 148 -4.28 6.54 20.29
CA CYS A 148 -4.05 5.71 19.11
C CYS A 148 -2.97 4.65 19.36
N HIS A 149 -1.87 4.98 20.04
CA HIS A 149 -0.81 4.07 20.41
C HIS A 149 -1.26 3.00 21.43
N GLU A 150 -2.19 3.32 22.32
CA GLU A 150 -2.82 2.32 23.22
C GLU A 150 -3.51 1.20 22.43
N HIS A 151 -4.00 1.49 21.23
CA HIS A 151 -4.81 0.58 20.42
C HIS A 151 -4.06 -0.06 19.24
N VAL A 152 -3.14 0.63 18.60
CA VAL A 152 -2.55 0.22 17.31
C VAL A 152 -1.03 0.26 17.36
N ALA A 153 -0.39 -0.77 16.82
CA ALA A 153 1.05 -0.82 16.59
C ALA A 153 1.34 -1.13 15.12
N TYR A 154 2.52 -0.73 14.67
CA TYR A 154 2.96 -0.97 13.30
C TYR A 154 3.15 -2.45 12.98
N ARG A 155 2.59 -2.87 11.84
CA ARG A 155 2.92 -4.12 11.15
C ARG A 155 2.75 -3.98 9.65
N ALA A 156 3.78 -4.34 8.88
CA ALA A 156 3.70 -4.38 7.41
C ALA A 156 2.61 -5.34 6.93
N SER A 157 1.90 -4.97 5.87
CA SER A 157 0.87 -5.76 5.22
C SER A 157 0.68 -5.32 3.76
N ASP A 158 -0.32 -5.85 3.06
CA ASP A 158 -0.64 -5.48 1.68
C ASP A 158 -1.06 -4.00 1.51
N SER A 159 -1.19 -3.55 0.26
CA SER A 159 -1.46 -2.14 -0.07
C SER A 159 -2.87 -1.66 0.25
N ARG A 160 -3.84 -2.55 0.50
CA ARG A 160 -5.22 -2.19 0.87
C ARG A 160 -5.26 -1.63 2.29
N THR A 161 -5.91 -0.49 2.51
CA THR A 161 -6.07 0.10 3.84
C THR A 161 -7.32 -0.47 4.53
N SER A 162 -7.16 -1.05 5.72
CA SER A 162 -8.27 -1.53 6.55
C SER A 162 -9.07 -0.38 7.14
N ALA A 163 -10.35 -0.63 7.41
CA ALA A 163 -11.21 0.31 8.12
C ALA A 163 -10.67 0.60 9.54
N PRO A 164 -10.88 1.81 10.09
CA PRO A 164 -10.38 2.15 11.43
C PRO A 164 -10.83 1.20 12.54
N LEU A 165 -12.10 0.75 12.55
CA LEU A 165 -12.56 -0.23 13.55
C LEU A 165 -11.94 -1.62 13.36
N ALA A 166 -11.64 -2.01 12.13
CA ALA A 166 -10.92 -3.26 11.89
C ALA A 166 -9.47 -3.16 12.38
N THR A 167 -8.80 -2.03 12.12
CA THR A 167 -7.46 -1.72 12.62
C THR A 167 -7.42 -1.74 14.16
N MET A 168 -8.40 -1.10 14.81
CA MET A 168 -8.52 -1.13 16.28
C MET A 168 -8.70 -2.56 16.82
N ARG A 169 -9.59 -3.34 16.19
CA ARG A 169 -9.88 -4.72 16.62
C ARG A 169 -8.68 -5.63 16.52
N THR A 170 -7.85 -5.48 15.51
CA THR A 170 -6.64 -6.29 15.32
C THR A 170 -5.40 -5.73 16.02
N SER A 171 -5.47 -4.48 16.50
CA SER A 171 -4.37 -3.74 17.16
C SER A 171 -3.12 -3.55 16.28
N LEU A 172 -3.24 -3.70 14.97
CA LEU A 172 -2.12 -3.67 14.04
C LEU A 172 -2.48 -2.94 12.76
N GLY A 173 -1.52 -2.16 12.24
CA GLY A 173 -1.63 -1.48 10.97
C GLY A 173 -0.26 -1.16 10.37
N ARG A 174 -0.18 -0.99 9.04
CA ARG A 174 0.96 -0.29 8.43
C ARG A 174 0.74 1.22 8.51
N CYS A 175 1.70 2.02 8.07
CA CYS A 175 1.58 3.49 8.11
C CYS A 175 0.29 4.04 7.47
N GLY A 176 -0.25 3.37 6.44
CA GLY A 176 -1.53 3.73 5.82
C GLY A 176 -2.72 3.58 6.77
N GLU A 177 -2.81 2.47 7.51
CA GLU A 177 -3.83 2.23 8.53
C GLU A 177 -3.62 3.14 9.74
N GLU A 178 -2.39 3.25 10.25
CA GLU A 178 -2.10 4.08 11.42
C GLU A 178 -2.46 5.55 11.19
N SER A 179 -2.09 6.10 10.02
CA SER A 179 -2.45 7.48 9.67
C SER A 179 -3.95 7.66 9.42
N THR A 180 -4.63 6.69 8.81
CA THR A 180 -6.09 6.71 8.65
C THR A 180 -6.79 6.66 9.99
N PHE A 181 -6.34 5.80 10.91
CA PHE A 181 -6.84 5.66 12.27
C PHE A 181 -6.67 6.96 13.07
N THR A 182 -5.46 7.53 13.05
CA THR A 182 -5.13 8.76 13.79
C THR A 182 -5.89 9.96 13.24
N VAL A 183 -6.00 10.14 11.91
CA VAL A 183 -6.81 11.21 11.30
C VAL A 183 -8.28 11.05 11.69
N THR A 184 -8.81 9.84 11.66
CA THR A 184 -10.20 9.57 12.06
C THR A 184 -10.44 9.91 13.54
N ALA A 185 -9.52 9.55 14.42
CA ALA A 185 -9.58 9.85 15.84
C ALA A 185 -9.55 11.37 16.11
N LEU A 186 -8.62 12.09 15.50
CA LEU A 186 -8.52 13.55 15.60
C LEU A 186 -9.77 14.26 15.08
N ARG A 187 -10.23 13.89 13.87
CA ARG A 187 -11.45 14.46 13.28
C ARG A 187 -12.70 14.12 14.11
N SER A 188 -12.71 13.00 14.84
CA SER A 188 -13.85 12.62 15.69
C SER A 188 -14.09 13.62 16.82
N VAL A 189 -13.04 14.24 17.34
CA VAL A 189 -13.11 15.29 18.37
C VAL A 189 -12.94 16.71 17.79
N GLY A 190 -13.14 16.87 16.48
CA GLY A 190 -13.18 18.17 15.83
C GLY A 190 -11.81 18.83 15.61
N ILE A 191 -10.70 18.10 15.78
CA ILE A 191 -9.36 18.59 15.45
C ILE A 191 -9.13 18.37 13.95
N PRO A 192 -8.87 19.43 13.16
CA PRO A 192 -8.59 19.27 11.74
C PRO A 192 -7.30 18.49 11.54
N ALA A 193 -7.39 17.43 10.75
CA ALA A 193 -6.26 16.55 10.48
C ALA A 193 -6.27 16.07 9.04
N ARG A 194 -5.08 15.84 8.48
CA ARG A 194 -4.88 15.31 7.13
C ARG A 194 -3.76 14.29 7.08
N GLN A 195 -3.93 13.27 6.26
CA GLN A 195 -2.86 12.35 5.96
C GLN A 195 -1.86 13.02 5.04
N CYS A 196 -0.58 12.97 5.39
CA CYS A 196 0.54 13.34 4.55
C CYS A 196 1.17 12.08 3.98
N TYR A 197 1.46 12.06 2.70
CA TYR A 197 1.97 10.89 2.03
C TYR A 197 3.16 11.22 1.15
N THR A 198 4.31 10.59 1.43
CA THR A 198 5.40 10.50 0.46
C THR A 198 5.28 9.18 -0.29
N PRO A 199 4.92 9.21 -1.58
CA PRO A 199 4.61 7.98 -2.31
C PRO A 199 5.84 7.09 -2.51
N ARG A 200 7.04 7.71 -2.51
CA ARG A 200 8.33 7.03 -2.58
C ARG A 200 9.40 7.87 -1.92
N TRP A 201 10.21 7.25 -1.08
CA TRP A 201 11.43 7.87 -0.58
C TRP A 201 12.51 7.95 -1.66
N ALA A 202 13.28 9.03 -1.71
CA ALA A 202 14.39 9.14 -2.65
C ALA A 202 15.61 8.32 -2.23
N HIS A 203 15.78 8.07 -0.96
CA HIS A 203 16.99 7.50 -0.37
C HIS A 203 16.88 6.02 0.03
N CYS A 204 15.67 5.44 0.05
CA CYS A 204 15.43 4.03 0.31
C CYS A 204 14.20 3.55 -0.47
N ASP A 205 14.08 2.25 -0.69
CA ASP A 205 12.99 1.67 -1.45
C ASP A 205 11.80 1.44 -0.50
N ASP A 206 10.97 2.47 -0.33
CA ASP A 206 9.75 2.47 0.46
C ASP A 206 8.94 3.75 0.25
N ASN A 207 7.80 3.85 0.93
CA ASN A 207 6.92 5.00 1.05
C ASN A 207 6.61 5.26 2.54
N HIS A 208 5.93 6.36 2.84
CA HIS A 208 5.44 6.59 4.20
C HIS A 208 4.24 7.52 4.24
N ALA A 209 3.37 7.29 5.22
CA ALA A 209 2.23 8.14 5.53
C ALA A 209 2.27 8.55 7.02
N TRP A 210 2.01 9.81 7.29
CA TRP A 210 1.91 10.38 8.64
C TRP A 210 0.78 11.40 8.69
N VAL A 211 0.67 12.19 9.73
CA VAL A 211 -0.45 13.11 9.96
C VAL A 211 0.03 14.54 10.18
N GLU A 212 -0.69 15.50 9.60
CA GLU A 212 -0.66 16.88 10.02
C GLU A 212 -1.97 17.25 10.74
N VAL A 213 -1.87 18.07 11.77
CA VAL A 213 -2.97 18.69 12.52
C VAL A 213 -2.91 20.21 12.40
N TYR A 214 -4.08 20.86 12.27
CA TYR A 214 -4.17 22.31 12.26
C TYR A 214 -4.41 22.82 13.67
N VAL A 215 -3.38 23.38 14.27
CA VAL A 215 -3.37 23.85 15.66
C VAL A 215 -2.85 25.28 15.70
N ASP A 216 -3.56 26.16 16.36
CA ASP A 216 -3.19 27.59 16.55
C ASP A 216 -2.94 28.34 15.22
N GLY A 217 -3.68 27.98 14.18
CA GLY A 217 -3.59 28.63 12.87
C GLY A 217 -2.49 28.06 11.95
N GLU A 218 -1.82 26.98 12.34
CA GLU A 218 -0.71 26.39 11.60
C GLU A 218 -0.86 24.87 11.46
N TRP A 219 -0.34 24.30 10.36
CA TRP A 219 -0.19 22.87 10.19
C TRP A 219 1.08 22.37 10.88
N LYS A 220 0.92 21.42 11.80
CA LYS A 220 2.02 20.75 12.52
C LYS A 220 1.91 19.25 12.34
N PHE A 221 3.02 18.56 12.16
CA PHE A 221 2.99 17.10 11.94
C PHE A 221 3.19 16.30 13.23
N LEU A 222 2.76 15.02 13.16
CA LEU A 222 3.00 13.99 14.16
C LEU A 222 3.09 12.61 13.50
N GLY A 223 3.80 11.67 14.13
CA GLY A 223 3.81 10.26 13.76
C GLY A 223 2.48 9.61 14.14
N ALA A 224 1.85 8.91 13.23
CA ALA A 224 0.57 8.26 13.46
C ALA A 224 0.70 7.05 14.36
N CYS A 225 -0.06 6.97 15.44
CA CYS A 225 0.07 5.95 16.48
C CYS A 225 1.48 5.88 17.11
N GLU A 226 2.29 6.90 16.92
CA GLU A 226 3.67 7.00 17.38
C GLU A 226 3.89 8.35 18.07
N PRO A 227 3.31 8.55 19.27
CA PRO A 227 3.34 9.85 19.94
C PRO A 227 4.75 10.23 20.38
N GLU A 228 5.12 11.44 20.03
CA GLU A 228 6.34 12.13 20.48
C GLU A 228 5.98 13.19 21.53
N PRO A 229 6.96 13.71 22.30
CA PRO A 229 6.67 14.71 23.34
C PRO A 229 6.08 16.01 22.80
N ARG A 230 6.31 16.34 21.53
CA ARG A 230 5.88 17.59 20.90
C ARG A 230 5.43 17.36 19.47
N LEU A 231 4.56 18.23 18.95
CA LEU A 231 4.28 18.29 17.52
C LEU A 231 5.56 18.68 16.72
N ASN A 232 5.55 18.40 15.43
CA ASN A 232 6.70 18.56 14.54
C ASN A 232 7.90 17.66 14.92
N MET A 233 7.63 16.54 15.58
CA MET A 233 8.57 15.47 15.87
C MET A 233 8.04 14.13 15.34
N GLY A 234 8.95 13.29 14.94
CA GLY A 234 8.71 11.92 14.52
C GLY A 234 10.03 11.28 14.10
N TRP A 235 10.11 9.95 14.11
CA TRP A 235 11.30 9.24 13.64
C TRP A 235 11.69 9.63 12.21
N PHE A 236 10.70 10.05 11.41
CA PHE A 236 10.89 10.46 10.01
C PHE A 236 11.28 11.95 9.85
N SER A 237 11.51 12.68 10.93
CA SER A 237 11.86 14.13 10.86
C SER A 237 13.07 14.40 9.96
N VAL A 238 14.12 13.58 10.04
CA VAL A 238 15.28 13.70 9.15
C VAL A 238 15.03 13.06 7.77
N PRO A 239 14.47 11.82 7.65
CA PRO A 239 14.07 11.27 6.37
C PRO A 239 13.16 12.18 5.54
N SER A 240 12.23 12.89 6.14
CA SER A 240 11.29 13.78 5.43
C SER A 240 12.00 14.97 4.74
N THR A 241 13.16 15.40 5.25
CA THR A 241 13.99 16.43 4.60
C THR A 241 14.59 15.99 3.26
N ARG A 242 14.52 14.69 2.97
CA ARG A 242 15.01 14.05 1.73
C ARG A 242 13.87 13.68 0.77
N CYS A 243 12.64 14.08 1.05
CA CYS A 243 11.51 13.84 0.15
C CYS A 243 11.66 14.62 -1.15
N MET A 244 11.15 14.06 -2.23
CA MET A 244 10.96 14.72 -3.51
C MET A 244 9.50 15.16 -3.71
N MET A 245 8.56 14.58 -2.94
CA MET A 245 7.13 14.92 -2.92
C MET A 245 6.54 14.50 -1.57
N VAL A 246 5.70 15.36 -1.01
CA VAL A 246 4.75 15.06 0.07
C VAL A 246 3.42 15.65 -0.31
N HIS A 247 2.38 14.88 -0.33
CA HIS A 247 1.08 15.37 -0.79
C HIS A 247 -0.08 14.91 0.10
N THR A 248 -1.20 15.61 -0.03
CA THR A 248 -2.50 15.26 0.53
C THR A 248 -3.61 15.59 -0.47
N LYS A 249 -4.82 15.09 -0.22
CA LYS A 249 -6.00 15.39 -1.05
C LYS A 249 -7.06 16.09 -0.23
N ALA A 250 -7.69 17.08 -0.84
CA ALA A 250 -8.85 17.78 -0.29
C ALA A 250 -10.02 17.68 -1.27
N PHE A 251 -11.23 17.48 -0.75
CA PHE A 251 -12.45 17.44 -1.57
C PHE A 251 -12.71 18.80 -2.22
N GLY A 252 -13.17 18.80 -3.46
CA GLY A 252 -13.54 20.00 -4.18
C GLY A 252 -12.34 20.93 -4.49
N LYS A 253 -12.67 22.19 -4.72
CA LYS A 253 -11.72 23.23 -5.11
C LYS A 253 -11.15 23.94 -3.87
N TYR A 254 -10.16 23.31 -3.25
CA TYR A 254 -9.48 23.91 -2.10
C TYR A 254 -8.78 25.23 -2.47
N LYS A 255 -8.89 26.25 -1.61
CA LYS A 255 -8.39 27.62 -1.82
C LYS A 255 -7.32 28.05 -0.81
N GLY A 256 -6.64 27.12 -0.13
CA GLY A 256 -5.52 27.43 0.75
C GLY A 256 -4.26 27.87 0.01
N ASP A 257 -3.20 28.16 0.75
CA ASP A 257 -1.95 28.72 0.24
C ASP A 257 -1.00 27.67 -0.34
N GLU A 258 -1.29 26.37 -0.15
CA GLU A 258 -0.43 25.30 -0.64
C GLU A 258 -0.45 25.18 -2.17
N GLU A 259 0.68 24.81 -2.75
CA GLU A 259 0.79 24.54 -4.18
C GLU A 259 -0.15 23.38 -4.57
N VAL A 260 -1.01 23.64 -5.54
CA VAL A 260 -1.92 22.62 -6.09
C VAL A 260 -1.24 21.90 -7.24
N VAL A 261 -0.89 20.62 -7.02
CA VAL A 261 -0.27 19.75 -8.03
C VAL A 261 -1.28 19.31 -9.07
N ARG A 262 -2.48 18.98 -8.63
CA ARG A 262 -3.58 18.54 -9.50
C ARG A 262 -4.90 19.09 -8.98
N ARG A 263 -5.69 19.66 -9.89
CA ARG A 263 -7.06 20.10 -9.61
C ARG A 263 -8.01 19.50 -10.63
N THR A 264 -9.08 18.94 -10.12
CA THR A 264 -10.23 18.46 -10.89
C THR A 264 -11.50 19.11 -10.34
N ASP A 265 -12.63 18.79 -10.92
CA ASP A 265 -13.92 19.24 -10.37
C ASP A 265 -14.24 18.57 -9.02
N LEU A 266 -13.60 17.43 -8.69
CA LEU A 266 -13.88 16.64 -7.49
C LEU A 266 -12.90 16.88 -6.36
N PHE A 267 -11.63 17.19 -6.64
CA PHE A 267 -10.61 17.31 -5.62
C PHE A 267 -9.44 18.19 -6.02
N SER A 268 -8.72 18.63 -5.02
CA SER A 268 -7.40 19.27 -5.15
C SER A 268 -6.35 18.39 -4.48
N GLU A 269 -5.24 18.12 -5.17
CA GLU A 269 -4.06 17.47 -4.62
C GLU A 269 -3.02 18.52 -4.28
N LEU A 270 -2.62 18.58 -3.01
CA LEU A 270 -1.79 19.65 -2.44
C LEU A 270 -0.37 19.13 -2.23
N ASN A 271 0.61 19.95 -2.59
CA ASN A 271 2.01 19.73 -2.34
C ASN A 271 2.42 20.32 -0.99
N LEU A 272 2.75 19.46 -0.04
CA LEU A 272 3.13 19.83 1.32
C LEU A 272 4.65 19.81 1.53
N LEU A 273 5.43 19.54 0.49
CA LEU A 273 6.86 19.28 0.59
C LEU A 273 7.65 20.42 1.28
N SER A 274 7.24 21.67 1.07
CA SER A 274 7.90 22.84 1.68
C SER A 274 7.82 22.86 3.21
N HIS A 275 6.91 22.12 3.83
CA HIS A 275 6.84 21.96 5.29
C HIS A 275 8.02 21.13 5.82
N TYR A 276 8.59 20.25 5.00
CA TYR A 276 9.54 19.21 5.41
C TYR A 276 10.94 19.43 4.85
N ALA A 277 11.08 19.72 3.57
CA ALA A 277 12.33 19.68 2.83
C ALA A 277 12.66 21.02 2.15
N PRO A 278 13.95 21.28 1.89
CA PRO A 278 14.35 22.33 0.95
C PRO A 278 13.83 21.99 -0.47
N THR A 279 13.19 22.99 -1.10
CA THR A 279 12.54 22.80 -2.40
C THR A 279 13.08 23.71 -3.49
N ARG A 280 12.83 23.36 -4.72
CA ARG A 280 13.02 24.22 -5.91
C ARG A 280 11.84 24.02 -6.86
N HIS A 281 11.32 25.13 -7.37
CA HIS A 281 10.40 25.08 -8.50
C HIS A 281 11.20 24.82 -9.78
N VAL A 282 10.76 23.81 -10.55
CA VAL A 282 11.37 23.44 -11.82
C VAL A 282 10.35 23.56 -12.96
N THR A 283 10.81 23.99 -14.13
CA THR A 283 9.99 24.14 -15.33
C THR A 283 10.51 23.23 -16.43
N ILE A 284 9.62 22.48 -17.02
CA ILE A 284 9.89 21.57 -18.13
C ILE A 284 9.27 22.18 -19.40
N THR A 285 10.06 22.34 -20.44
CA THR A 285 9.59 22.76 -21.76
C THR A 285 9.52 21.54 -22.68
N VAL A 286 8.33 21.23 -23.19
CA VAL A 286 8.10 20.10 -24.10
C VAL A 286 7.89 20.60 -25.52
N THR A 287 8.58 19.98 -26.46
CA THR A 287 8.44 20.26 -27.89
C THR A 287 8.18 18.97 -28.67
N ASP A 288 7.54 19.10 -29.83
CA ASP A 288 7.43 18.02 -30.78
C ASP A 288 8.77 17.74 -31.51
N LYS A 289 8.76 16.80 -32.45
CA LYS A 289 9.95 16.41 -33.24
C LYS A 289 10.57 17.59 -34.03
N ASP A 290 9.79 18.61 -34.37
CA ASP A 290 10.19 19.75 -35.17
C ASP A 290 10.63 20.94 -34.30
N GLY A 291 10.59 20.78 -32.97
CA GLY A 291 10.97 21.80 -31.99
C GLY A 291 9.86 22.82 -31.70
N LYS A 292 8.62 22.56 -32.10
CA LYS A 292 7.48 23.40 -31.80
C LYS A 292 6.95 23.08 -30.39
N PRO A 293 6.60 24.09 -29.56
CA PRO A 293 5.98 23.89 -28.25
C PRO A 293 4.74 22.98 -28.33
N LEU A 294 4.60 22.06 -27.42
CA LEU A 294 3.51 21.09 -27.38
C LEU A 294 2.59 21.36 -26.20
N GLN A 295 1.38 21.89 -26.50
CA GLN A 295 0.34 22.08 -25.49
C GLN A 295 -0.38 20.77 -25.20
N GLY A 296 -0.73 20.54 -23.94
CA GLY A 296 -1.52 19.39 -23.52
C GLY A 296 -0.71 18.10 -23.34
N ALA A 297 0.60 18.13 -23.51
CA ALA A 297 1.46 17.00 -23.20
C ALA A 297 1.49 16.74 -21.69
N GLN A 298 1.48 15.48 -21.30
CA GLN A 298 1.67 15.07 -19.92
C GLN A 298 3.15 15.01 -19.59
N VAL A 299 3.56 15.75 -18.57
CA VAL A 299 4.91 15.72 -18.00
C VAL A 299 4.85 15.01 -16.66
N LYS A 300 5.50 13.87 -16.58
CA LYS A 300 5.57 13.03 -15.38
C LYS A 300 6.92 13.20 -14.72
N PHE A 301 6.90 13.62 -13.47
CA PHE A 301 8.07 13.73 -12.61
C PHE A 301 8.25 12.39 -11.90
N LYS A 302 9.25 11.62 -12.31
CA LYS A 302 9.44 10.25 -11.85
C LYS A 302 10.67 10.13 -10.96
N LEU A 303 10.52 9.35 -9.88
CA LEU A 303 11.57 9.02 -8.93
C LEU A 303 11.92 7.54 -9.04
N TYR A 304 13.21 7.22 -8.99
CA TYR A 304 13.62 5.82 -8.90
C TYR A 304 13.37 5.27 -7.50
N ASN A 305 12.62 4.18 -7.45
CA ASN A 305 12.34 3.46 -6.22
C ASN A 305 11.78 2.07 -6.59
N TYR A 306 12.12 1.03 -5.85
CA TYR A 306 11.70 -0.34 -6.15
C TYR A 306 11.98 -0.78 -7.59
N SER A 307 13.16 -0.49 -8.09
CA SER A 307 13.60 -0.81 -9.46
C SER A 307 12.66 -0.30 -10.57
N GLU A 308 11.87 0.72 -10.30
CA GLU A 308 11.05 1.43 -11.28
C GLU A 308 11.27 2.95 -11.20
N TYR A 309 10.82 3.65 -12.21
CA TYR A 309 10.68 5.10 -12.19
C TYR A 309 9.22 5.47 -11.89
N TYR A 310 8.91 5.55 -10.60
CA TYR A 310 7.58 5.86 -10.09
C TYR A 310 7.18 7.31 -10.35
N THR A 311 5.96 7.56 -10.80
CA THR A 311 5.45 8.91 -11.06
C THR A 311 5.01 9.59 -9.77
N LEU A 312 5.73 10.63 -9.34
CA LEU A 312 5.38 11.45 -8.18
C LEU A 312 4.25 12.44 -8.48
N ALA A 313 4.31 13.06 -9.67
CA ALA A 313 3.33 14.03 -10.12
C ALA A 313 3.23 14.02 -11.64
N THR A 314 2.04 14.35 -12.16
CA THR A 314 1.78 14.55 -13.58
C THR A 314 1.24 15.94 -13.79
N MET A 315 1.95 16.75 -14.61
CA MET A 315 1.57 18.10 -14.99
C MET A 315 1.25 18.13 -16.48
N THR A 316 0.34 19.01 -16.86
CA THR A 316 -0.01 19.20 -18.28
C THR A 316 0.63 20.49 -18.80
N THR A 317 1.22 20.44 -19.99
CA THR A 317 1.87 21.61 -20.59
C THR A 317 0.86 22.67 -21.04
N ASP A 318 1.22 23.92 -20.83
CA ASP A 318 0.49 25.10 -21.32
C ASP A 318 0.70 25.34 -22.83
N LYS A 319 0.24 26.50 -23.32
CA LYS A 319 0.33 26.87 -24.74
C LYS A 319 1.78 27.05 -25.21
N GLU A 320 2.65 27.43 -24.31
CA GLU A 320 4.08 27.60 -24.50
C GLU A 320 4.86 26.30 -24.35
N GLY A 321 4.17 25.17 -24.05
CA GLY A 321 4.75 23.87 -23.84
C GLY A 321 5.40 23.72 -22.47
N HIS A 322 5.05 24.55 -21.50
CA HIS A 322 5.63 24.53 -20.17
C HIS A 322 4.77 23.76 -19.16
N ALA A 323 5.44 22.99 -18.30
CA ALA A 323 4.86 22.39 -17.10
C ALA A 323 5.84 22.55 -15.93
N GLY A 324 5.35 22.87 -14.74
CA GLY A 324 6.19 23.12 -13.57
C GLY A 324 5.75 22.34 -12.34
N LEU A 325 6.71 22.12 -11.41
CA LEU A 325 6.50 21.45 -10.13
C LEU A 325 7.52 21.95 -9.12
N THR A 326 7.08 22.20 -7.89
CA THR A 326 7.99 22.39 -6.75
C THR A 326 8.36 21.02 -6.17
N THR A 327 9.66 20.71 -6.11
CA THR A 327 10.16 19.40 -5.69
C THR A 327 11.46 19.51 -4.87
N GLY A 328 11.89 18.40 -4.27
CA GLY A 328 13.10 18.33 -3.45
C GLY A 328 14.40 18.41 -4.25
N LEU A 329 15.51 18.63 -3.56
CA LEU A 329 16.84 18.86 -4.18
C LEU A 329 17.56 17.54 -4.46
N GLY A 330 16.97 16.68 -5.29
CA GLY A 330 17.52 15.39 -5.73
C GLY A 330 17.45 15.21 -7.25
N ASP A 331 17.68 13.99 -7.71
CA ASP A 331 17.57 13.63 -9.12
C ASP A 331 16.17 13.10 -9.44
N LEU A 332 15.62 13.53 -10.58
CA LEU A 332 14.36 13.04 -11.15
C LEU A 332 14.56 12.54 -12.57
N MET A 333 13.74 11.60 -12.99
CA MET A 333 13.51 11.28 -14.38
C MET A 333 12.27 12.05 -14.84
N ILE A 334 12.48 12.97 -15.78
CA ILE A 334 11.37 13.69 -16.41
C ILE A 334 10.94 12.89 -17.63
N TRP A 335 9.65 12.54 -17.68
CA TRP A 335 9.04 11.79 -18.76
C TRP A 335 7.89 12.60 -19.35
N ALA A 336 7.91 12.87 -20.65
CA ALA A 336 6.82 13.57 -21.31
C ALA A 336 6.18 12.69 -22.39
N THR A 337 4.86 12.79 -22.54
CA THR A 337 4.10 12.07 -23.57
C THR A 337 2.87 12.85 -24.03
N ASP A 338 2.48 12.64 -25.29
CA ASP A 338 1.20 13.08 -25.87
C ASP A 338 0.18 11.92 -25.99
N GLY A 339 0.51 10.76 -25.40
CA GLY A 339 -0.29 9.53 -25.48
C GLY A 339 0.15 8.58 -26.59
N GLU A 340 0.88 9.05 -27.60
CA GLU A 340 1.44 8.21 -28.69
C GLU A 340 2.97 8.25 -28.72
N SER A 341 3.52 9.43 -28.51
CA SER A 341 4.96 9.68 -28.50
C SER A 341 5.45 9.92 -27.09
N TYR A 342 6.73 9.73 -26.83
CA TYR A 342 7.31 10.01 -25.54
C TYR A 342 8.77 10.44 -25.64
N GLY A 343 9.25 11.04 -24.57
CA GLY A 343 10.65 11.34 -24.37
C GLY A 343 10.96 11.42 -22.88
N PHE A 344 12.18 11.09 -22.49
CA PHE A 344 12.58 11.16 -21.10
C PHE A 344 14.00 11.67 -20.92
N ARG A 345 14.26 12.25 -19.74
CA ARG A 345 15.57 12.81 -19.41
C ARG A 345 15.77 12.92 -17.91
N LYS A 346 16.96 12.58 -17.44
CA LYS A 346 17.37 12.85 -16.07
C LYS A 346 17.50 14.35 -15.83
N MET A 347 17.06 14.82 -14.65
CA MET A 347 17.23 16.19 -14.15
C MET A 347 17.84 16.18 -12.76
N ASP A 348 18.88 16.96 -12.54
CA ASP A 348 19.47 17.24 -11.22
C ASP A 348 18.88 18.55 -10.67
N VAL A 349 17.87 18.45 -9.81
CA VAL A 349 17.16 19.62 -9.26
C VAL A 349 18.07 20.53 -8.41
N ARG A 350 19.18 20.04 -7.92
CA ARG A 350 20.19 20.85 -7.20
C ARG A 350 20.84 21.89 -8.10
N LYS A 351 20.93 21.60 -9.42
CA LYS A 351 21.61 22.42 -10.42
C LYS A 351 20.64 23.03 -11.44
N ASP A 352 19.65 22.24 -11.84
CA ASP A 352 18.75 22.58 -12.92
C ASP A 352 17.41 23.11 -12.38
N SER A 353 16.98 24.28 -12.86
CA SER A 353 15.61 24.79 -12.63
C SER A 353 14.75 24.75 -13.89
N VAL A 354 15.37 24.61 -15.05
CA VAL A 354 14.69 24.49 -16.35
C VAL A 354 15.27 23.33 -17.14
N LYS A 355 14.41 22.55 -17.78
CA LYS A 355 14.80 21.43 -18.65
C LYS A 355 13.94 21.39 -19.90
N ALA A 356 14.58 21.27 -21.05
CA ALA A 356 13.90 21.04 -22.32
C ALA A 356 13.82 19.55 -22.63
N LEU A 357 12.63 19.10 -23.08
CA LEU A 357 12.38 17.73 -23.48
C LEU A 357 11.69 17.72 -24.84
N LYS A 358 12.18 16.87 -25.75
CA LYS A 358 11.60 16.64 -27.05
C LYS A 358 10.96 15.27 -27.07
N ILE A 359 9.72 15.17 -27.57
CA ILE A 359 9.04 13.89 -27.76
C ILE A 359 9.00 13.53 -29.24
N GLU A 360 9.21 12.25 -29.55
CA GLU A 360 9.25 11.75 -30.93
C GLU A 360 8.41 10.47 -31.05
N LYS A 361 7.66 10.34 -32.17
CA LYS A 361 6.86 9.13 -32.41
C LYS A 361 7.74 7.89 -32.59
N ASN A 362 7.42 6.84 -31.83
CA ASN A 362 7.86 5.44 -32.03
C ASN A 362 9.37 5.20 -32.20
N VAL A 363 10.23 6.07 -31.69
CA VAL A 363 11.68 5.85 -31.81
C VAL A 363 12.38 6.19 -30.52
N ILE A 364 12.98 5.17 -29.91
CA ILE A 364 14.07 5.35 -28.96
C ILE A 364 15.25 5.91 -29.76
N ARG A 365 15.27 7.22 -30.01
CA ARG A 365 16.44 7.87 -30.62
C ARG A 365 17.33 8.43 -29.55
N ILE A 366 18.52 7.91 -29.54
CA ILE A 366 19.62 8.33 -28.69
C ILE A 366 20.10 9.70 -29.16
N GLN A 367 19.98 10.72 -28.32
CA GLN A 367 20.81 11.91 -28.44
C GLN A 367 22.03 11.73 -27.57
N TYR A 368 23.19 11.60 -28.18
CA TYR A 368 24.49 11.55 -27.50
C TYR A 368 24.74 12.81 -26.68
N ARG A 369 25.23 12.63 -25.47
CA ARG A 369 25.74 13.73 -24.63
C ARG A 369 27.00 13.32 -23.87
N GLU A 370 27.82 14.34 -23.51
CA GLU A 370 29.17 14.23 -22.95
C GLU A 370 29.25 13.67 -21.53
N ASP A 371 28.15 13.42 -20.84
CA ASP A 371 28.05 12.91 -19.45
C ASP A 371 27.74 11.40 -19.38
N TRP A 372 28.02 10.64 -20.42
CA TRP A 372 27.73 9.22 -20.54
C TRP A 372 28.83 8.31 -20.01
N VAL A 373 28.49 7.43 -19.09
CA VAL A 373 29.32 6.29 -18.68
C VAL A 373 28.74 5.02 -19.28
N GLY A 374 29.19 4.66 -20.47
CA GLY A 374 29.05 3.35 -21.10
C GLY A 374 27.67 3.02 -21.66
N CYS A 375 27.51 3.11 -22.97
CA CYS A 375 26.40 2.52 -23.72
C CYS A 375 26.90 1.28 -24.45
N PHE A 376 26.23 0.13 -24.23
CA PHE A 376 26.59 -1.13 -24.92
C PHE A 376 25.60 -1.51 -26.03
N ALA A 377 24.41 -0.86 -26.07
CA ALA A 377 23.42 -1.03 -27.12
C ALA A 377 22.49 0.20 -27.21
N PRO A 378 21.89 0.48 -28.39
CA PRO A 378 20.98 1.64 -28.59
C PRO A 378 19.74 1.68 -27.70
N GLU A 379 19.41 0.60 -27.03
CA GLU A 379 18.19 0.38 -26.23
C GLU A 379 18.48 0.32 -24.74
N ASP A 380 19.73 0.52 -24.33
CA ASP A 380 20.24 0.39 -22.97
C ASP A 380 20.57 1.75 -22.37
N TRP A 381 19.85 2.12 -21.29
CA TRP A 381 20.03 3.40 -20.60
C TRP A 381 20.52 3.19 -19.19
N TRP A 382 21.59 3.90 -18.80
CA TRP A 382 22.18 3.80 -17.48
C TRP A 382 22.12 5.15 -16.78
N PHE A 383 21.67 5.14 -15.50
CA PHE A 383 21.57 6.35 -14.72
C PHE A 383 22.14 6.13 -13.32
N GLU A 384 22.79 7.16 -12.82
CA GLU A 384 23.05 7.31 -11.40
C GLU A 384 22.02 8.32 -10.87
N MET A 385 21.18 7.91 -9.90
CA MET A 385 20.15 8.73 -9.28
C MET A 385 20.59 9.09 -7.86
N ILE A 386 20.71 10.37 -7.57
CA ILE A 386 21.24 10.87 -6.30
C ILE A 386 20.09 11.54 -5.52
N PRO A 387 19.78 11.06 -4.30
CA PRO A 387 18.72 11.65 -3.46
C PRO A 387 19.17 13.00 -2.87
N PRO A 388 18.21 13.79 -2.30
CA PRO A 388 18.56 14.95 -1.49
C PRO A 388 19.48 14.59 -0.32
N VAL A 389 20.26 15.56 0.12
CA VAL A 389 21.07 15.45 1.34
C VAL A 389 20.15 15.57 2.55
N ALA A 390 20.40 14.78 3.59
CA ALA A 390 19.65 14.86 4.83
C ALA A 390 19.86 16.23 5.51
N GLY A 391 18.77 16.81 5.97
CA GLY A 391 18.74 18.03 6.79
C GLY A 391 18.70 17.71 8.28
N GLU A 392 18.60 18.74 9.09
CA GLU A 392 18.45 18.62 10.54
C GLU A 392 16.96 18.71 10.94
N PRO A 393 16.53 18.03 12.03
CA PRO A 393 15.17 18.14 12.54
C PRO A 393 14.92 19.57 13.04
N LYS A 394 13.72 20.09 12.77
CA LYS A 394 13.34 21.47 13.15
C LYS A 394 13.01 21.61 14.64
N VAL A 395 12.53 20.55 15.27
CA VAL A 395 12.12 20.51 16.67
C VAL A 395 12.82 19.34 17.36
N THR A 396 13.26 19.58 18.59
CA THR A 396 13.86 18.58 19.47
C THR A 396 13.23 18.66 20.85
N ALA A 397 13.18 17.56 21.58
CA ALA A 397 12.73 17.49 22.96
C ALA A 397 13.93 17.38 23.93
N THR A 398 13.69 17.72 25.19
CA THR A 398 14.68 17.53 26.25
C THR A 398 14.78 16.04 26.64
N GLU A 399 15.89 15.65 27.30
CA GLU A 399 16.04 14.27 27.78
C GLU A 399 14.94 13.88 28.81
N GLU A 400 14.45 14.85 29.58
CA GLU A 400 13.37 14.63 30.54
C GLU A 400 12.05 14.33 29.83
N GLU A 401 11.70 15.08 28.80
CA GLU A 401 10.50 14.86 27.95
C GLU A 401 10.58 13.50 27.23
N ILE A 402 11.72 13.19 26.64
CA ILE A 402 11.94 11.89 25.96
C ILE A 402 11.78 10.73 26.96
N THR A 403 12.36 10.87 28.17
CA THR A 403 12.27 9.83 29.21
C THR A 403 10.82 9.65 29.71
N ALA A 404 10.11 10.76 29.92
CA ALA A 404 8.70 10.72 30.33
C ALA A 404 7.81 10.07 29.26
N ASN A 405 8.02 10.44 27.98
CA ASN A 405 7.31 9.86 26.85
C ASN A 405 7.58 8.35 26.73
N ALA A 406 8.83 7.93 26.78
CA ALA A 406 9.20 6.51 26.71
C ALA A 406 8.54 5.67 27.83
N LYS A 407 8.44 6.23 29.06
CA LYS A 407 7.73 5.57 30.15
C LYS A 407 6.23 5.44 29.88
N ARG A 408 5.63 6.48 29.30
CA ARG A 408 4.22 6.46 28.92
C ARG A 408 3.95 5.45 27.83
N LEU A 409 4.76 5.43 26.77
CA LEU A 409 4.66 4.45 25.69
C LEU A 409 4.76 3.00 26.19
N ALA A 410 5.66 2.72 27.12
CA ALA A 410 5.77 1.38 27.73
C ALA A 410 4.50 0.98 28.50
N TYR A 411 3.83 1.93 29.14
CA TYR A 411 2.53 1.68 29.77
C TYR A 411 1.44 1.40 28.74
N GLU A 412 1.37 2.20 27.69
CA GLU A 412 0.41 2.04 26.59
C GLU A 412 0.60 0.72 25.84
N ASP A 413 1.86 0.31 25.60
CA ASP A 413 2.20 -1.03 25.12
C ASP A 413 1.64 -2.13 26.02
N SER A 414 1.69 -1.94 27.35
CA SER A 414 1.14 -2.94 28.27
C SER A 414 -0.39 -3.06 28.17
N LEU A 415 -1.10 -1.96 27.88
CA LEU A 415 -2.55 -1.97 27.65
C LEU A 415 -2.90 -2.74 26.37
N ARG A 416 -2.21 -2.42 25.28
CA ARG A 416 -2.39 -3.09 23.98
C ARG A 416 -2.04 -4.59 24.09
N ASN A 417 -0.95 -4.93 24.75
CA ASN A 417 -0.55 -6.32 24.96
C ASN A 417 -1.56 -7.08 25.84
N ALA A 418 -2.16 -6.44 26.83
CA ALA A 418 -3.23 -7.04 27.62
C ALA A 418 -4.47 -7.35 26.79
N TYR A 419 -4.82 -6.46 25.86
CA TYR A 419 -5.91 -6.69 24.90
C TYR A 419 -5.58 -7.83 23.93
N THR A 420 -4.42 -7.81 23.27
CA THR A 420 -4.04 -8.87 22.31
C THR A 420 -3.83 -10.22 22.98
N ALA A 421 -3.49 -10.27 24.28
CA ALA A 421 -3.44 -11.50 25.07
C ALA A 421 -4.81 -12.18 25.26
N THR A 422 -5.91 -11.49 24.95
CA THR A 422 -7.26 -12.08 24.93
C THR A 422 -7.56 -12.88 23.66
N PHE A 423 -6.73 -12.74 22.62
CA PHE A 423 -6.91 -13.47 21.37
C PHE A 423 -6.70 -14.98 21.57
N PRO A 424 -7.33 -15.82 20.71
CA PRO A 424 -7.17 -17.27 20.81
C PRO A 424 -5.70 -17.70 20.73
N THR A 425 -5.34 -18.65 21.56
CA THR A 425 -4.02 -19.31 21.55
C THR A 425 -4.15 -20.75 21.06
N LYS A 426 -3.03 -21.38 20.72
CA LYS A 426 -2.99 -22.78 20.30
C LYS A 426 -3.54 -23.74 21.37
N GLU A 427 -3.53 -23.32 22.63
CA GLU A 427 -4.01 -24.10 23.77
C GLU A 427 -5.53 -24.00 23.96
N ASN A 428 -6.15 -22.86 23.57
CA ASN A 428 -7.56 -22.60 23.91
C ASN A 428 -8.52 -22.50 22.72
N TYR A 429 -8.06 -22.31 21.46
CA TYR A 429 -8.92 -22.07 20.31
C TYR A 429 -9.99 -23.14 20.08
N LYS A 430 -9.70 -24.41 20.46
CA LYS A 430 -10.65 -25.52 20.32
C LYS A 430 -11.93 -25.33 21.16
N GLN A 431 -11.88 -24.54 22.22
CA GLN A 431 -13.03 -24.24 23.06
C GLN A 431 -14.04 -23.32 22.37
N LEU A 432 -13.61 -22.62 21.34
CA LEU A 432 -14.45 -21.70 20.54
C LEU A 432 -15.22 -22.42 19.45
N LEU A 433 -14.76 -23.59 19.03
CA LEU A 433 -15.30 -24.33 17.90
C LEU A 433 -16.25 -25.43 18.34
N LYS A 434 -17.32 -25.59 17.58
CA LYS A 434 -18.12 -26.81 17.62
C LYS A 434 -17.31 -27.98 17.05
N PRO A 435 -17.51 -29.22 17.54
CA PRO A 435 -16.89 -30.38 16.93
C PRO A 435 -17.24 -30.44 15.42
N THR A 436 -16.24 -30.52 14.59
CA THR A 436 -16.40 -30.63 13.15
C THR A 436 -15.41 -31.63 12.56
N LYS A 437 -15.79 -32.29 11.47
CA LYS A 437 -14.90 -33.12 10.66
C LYS A 437 -14.37 -32.38 9.43
N ASN A 438 -14.81 -31.14 9.23
CA ASN A 438 -14.52 -30.36 8.04
C ASN A 438 -13.18 -29.64 8.08
N LEU A 439 -12.51 -29.62 9.24
CA LEU A 439 -11.19 -29.03 9.46
C LEU A 439 -10.35 -29.96 10.36
N THR A 440 -9.08 -30.10 10.03
CA THR A 440 -8.11 -30.65 10.97
C THR A 440 -7.79 -29.63 12.07
N ASP A 441 -7.17 -30.10 13.15
CA ASP A 441 -6.74 -29.20 14.23
C ASP A 441 -5.76 -28.12 13.75
N GLU A 442 -4.83 -28.47 12.87
CA GLU A 442 -3.85 -27.56 12.31
C GLU A 442 -4.52 -26.51 11.41
N GLN A 443 -5.45 -26.94 10.55
CA GLN A 443 -6.20 -26.05 9.67
C GLN A 443 -7.07 -25.06 10.46
N ALA A 444 -7.77 -25.55 11.46
CA ALA A 444 -8.60 -24.71 12.32
C ALA A 444 -7.78 -23.68 13.10
N TRP A 445 -6.62 -24.08 13.61
CA TRP A 445 -5.69 -23.15 14.26
C TRP A 445 -5.15 -22.11 13.30
N GLU A 446 -4.70 -22.49 12.11
CA GLU A 446 -4.19 -21.57 11.10
C GLU A 446 -5.21 -20.49 10.76
N ILE A 447 -6.47 -20.88 10.47
CA ILE A 447 -7.56 -19.97 10.12
C ILE A 447 -7.84 -18.98 11.25
N ILE A 448 -7.98 -19.46 12.49
CA ILE A 448 -8.28 -18.61 13.65
C ILE A 448 -7.11 -17.69 13.97
N HIS A 449 -5.89 -18.19 13.88
CA HIS A 449 -4.69 -17.40 14.14
C HIS A 449 -4.52 -16.25 13.13
N LYS A 450 -4.79 -16.50 11.86
CA LYS A 450 -4.77 -15.46 10.81
C LYS A 450 -5.79 -14.35 11.03
N ALA A 451 -6.91 -14.67 11.65
CA ALA A 451 -7.98 -13.71 11.92
C ALA A 451 -7.63 -12.72 13.06
N GLU A 452 -6.70 -13.09 13.95
CA GLU A 452 -6.33 -12.27 15.11
C GLU A 452 -7.57 -11.77 15.89
N GLY A 453 -7.71 -10.47 16.12
CA GLY A 453 -8.86 -9.87 16.80
C GLY A 453 -10.20 -10.01 16.08
N ASN A 454 -10.23 -10.44 14.81
CA ASN A 454 -11.44 -10.74 14.05
C ASN A 454 -11.92 -12.19 14.21
N TYR A 455 -11.30 -12.96 15.11
CA TYR A 455 -11.56 -14.39 15.25
C TYR A 455 -13.04 -14.74 15.51
N GLU A 456 -13.80 -13.88 16.18
CA GLU A 456 -15.21 -14.13 16.49
C GLU A 456 -16.06 -14.27 15.22
N GLU A 457 -15.82 -13.44 14.19
CA GLU A 457 -16.52 -13.53 12.91
C GLU A 457 -16.18 -14.84 12.19
N ILE A 458 -14.91 -15.24 12.22
CA ILE A 458 -14.46 -16.48 11.59
C ILE A 458 -15.01 -17.70 12.35
N VAL A 459 -14.95 -17.68 13.67
CA VAL A 459 -15.53 -18.74 14.53
C VAL A 459 -17.05 -18.86 14.31
N LYS A 460 -17.77 -17.72 14.22
CA LYS A 460 -19.21 -17.70 13.91
C LYS A 460 -19.48 -18.43 12.59
N PHE A 461 -18.73 -18.10 11.54
CA PHE A 461 -18.88 -18.74 10.23
C PHE A 461 -18.55 -20.24 10.29
N VAL A 462 -17.40 -20.62 10.84
CA VAL A 462 -17.00 -22.04 10.96
C VAL A 462 -18.02 -22.85 11.76
N ASN A 463 -18.55 -22.30 12.85
CA ASN A 463 -19.54 -22.97 13.70
C ASN A 463 -20.91 -23.12 13.02
N ASN A 464 -21.27 -22.24 12.10
CA ASN A 464 -22.48 -22.38 11.29
C ASN A 464 -22.38 -23.57 10.35
N HIS A 465 -21.18 -23.89 9.86
CA HIS A 465 -20.91 -24.96 8.91
C HIS A 465 -20.29 -26.22 9.53
N ALA A 466 -20.23 -26.30 10.88
CA ALA A 466 -19.62 -27.42 11.58
C ALA A 466 -20.30 -28.78 11.31
N ASP A 467 -21.63 -28.77 11.21
CA ASP A 467 -22.49 -29.94 11.02
C ASP A 467 -22.84 -30.19 9.53
N GLU A 468 -22.44 -29.32 8.63
CA GLU A 468 -22.68 -29.53 7.22
C GLU A 468 -21.94 -30.79 6.76
N LYS A 469 -22.69 -31.77 6.31
CA LYS A 469 -22.09 -32.89 5.56
C LYS A 469 -21.42 -32.29 4.35
N ASN A 470 -20.12 -32.55 4.19
CA ASN A 470 -19.40 -32.10 3.01
C ASN A 470 -20.27 -32.37 1.78
N LEU A 471 -20.61 -31.32 1.05
CA LEU A 471 -21.33 -31.48 -0.24
C LEU A 471 -20.58 -32.46 -1.16
N LEU A 472 -19.28 -32.59 -0.99
CA LEU A 472 -18.46 -33.59 -1.65
C LEU A 472 -18.74 -35.03 -1.21
N GLU A 473 -19.11 -35.32 0.03
CA GLU A 473 -19.49 -36.71 0.41
C GLU A 473 -20.76 -37.20 -0.34
N THR A 474 -21.64 -36.27 -0.73
CA THR A 474 -22.83 -36.61 -1.53
C THR A 474 -22.52 -36.72 -3.02
N VAL A 475 -21.44 -36.15 -3.51
CA VAL A 475 -21.01 -36.15 -4.92
C VAL A 475 -19.92 -37.19 -5.20
N ILE A 476 -19.08 -37.49 -4.22
CA ILE A 476 -17.94 -38.44 -4.36
C ILE A 476 -18.41 -39.93 -4.29
N ILE A 477 -19.62 -40.22 -3.81
CA ILE A 477 -20.10 -41.61 -3.80
C ILE A 477 -20.22 -42.21 -5.21
N ASP A 478 -20.29 -41.38 -6.24
CA ASP A 478 -20.35 -41.82 -7.65
C ASP A 478 -19.12 -41.46 -8.49
N CYS A 479 -18.10 -40.83 -7.93
CA CYS A 479 -16.86 -40.52 -8.66
C CYS A 479 -15.86 -41.68 -8.52
N ILE A 480 -16.00 -42.66 -9.40
CA ILE A 480 -14.99 -43.68 -9.64
C ILE A 480 -13.89 -43.01 -10.47
N CYS A 481 -12.69 -42.84 -9.89
CA CYS A 481 -11.52 -42.50 -10.70
C CYS A 481 -11.30 -43.60 -11.72
N ILE A 482 -11.48 -43.31 -12.98
CA ILE A 482 -11.22 -44.20 -14.08
C ILE A 482 -9.86 -43.80 -14.64
N GLU A 483 -8.86 -44.64 -14.48
CA GLU A 483 -7.58 -44.53 -15.19
C GLU A 483 -7.60 -45.38 -16.44
N GLU A 484 -7.13 -44.82 -17.55
CA GLU A 484 -6.94 -45.51 -18.79
C GLU A 484 -5.56 -46.20 -18.75
N ASP A 485 -5.55 -47.51 -18.92
CA ASP A 485 -4.29 -48.25 -19.02
C ASP A 485 -3.62 -48.13 -20.39
N GLU A 486 -2.42 -48.70 -20.50
CA GLU A 486 -1.62 -48.68 -21.74
C GLU A 486 -2.29 -49.36 -22.93
N ASN A 487 -3.40 -50.04 -22.72
CA ASN A 487 -4.20 -50.73 -23.76
C ASN A 487 -5.48 -49.99 -24.13
N GLY A 488 -5.76 -48.81 -23.46
CA GLY A 488 -6.98 -48.04 -23.66
C GLY A 488 -8.19 -48.58 -22.91
N GLU A 489 -8.01 -49.48 -21.92
CA GLU A 489 -9.08 -49.93 -21.06
C GLU A 489 -9.16 -49.12 -19.77
N TYR A 490 -10.39 -48.75 -19.40
CA TYR A 490 -10.67 -47.93 -18.23
C TYR A 490 -10.87 -48.77 -16.97
N HIS A 491 -10.02 -48.62 -16.00
CA HIS A 491 -10.08 -49.31 -14.72
C HIS A 491 -10.49 -48.38 -13.58
N SER A 492 -11.40 -48.82 -12.74
CA SER A 492 -11.75 -48.17 -11.49
C SER A 492 -10.60 -48.32 -10.51
N VAL A 493 -9.91 -47.23 -10.22
CA VAL A 493 -8.88 -47.20 -9.17
C VAL A 493 -9.56 -46.83 -7.89
N GLY A 494 -9.58 -47.79 -6.96
CA GLY A 494 -10.28 -47.67 -5.68
C GLY A 494 -9.76 -46.52 -4.82
N GLY A 495 -10.71 -45.76 -4.25
CA GLY A 495 -10.65 -45.04 -3.02
C GLY A 495 -9.37 -44.24 -2.74
N GLY A 496 -9.16 -43.12 -3.46
CA GLY A 496 -8.31 -42.06 -2.94
C GLY A 496 -8.94 -41.53 -1.67
N GLU A 497 -8.13 -41.23 -0.66
CA GLU A 497 -8.59 -40.59 0.59
C GLU A 497 -9.50 -39.42 0.27
N SER A 498 -10.73 -39.45 0.78
CA SER A 498 -11.70 -38.35 0.71
C SER A 498 -11.05 -37.11 1.34
N LYS A 499 -10.59 -36.21 0.51
CA LYS A 499 -9.98 -34.96 1.00
C LYS A 499 -11.09 -33.99 1.39
N THR A 500 -11.30 -33.86 2.70
CA THR A 500 -12.22 -32.93 3.37
C THR A 500 -11.71 -31.48 3.35
N TYR A 501 -11.49 -30.88 2.16
CA TYR A 501 -10.77 -29.58 2.09
C TYR A 501 -11.63 -28.36 1.80
N PHE A 502 -12.91 -28.49 1.50
CA PHE A 502 -13.70 -27.40 0.95
C PHE A 502 -13.78 -26.16 1.86
N LEU A 503 -14.07 -26.34 3.14
CA LEU A 503 -14.15 -25.22 4.10
C LEU A 503 -12.80 -24.55 4.32
N TYR A 504 -11.74 -25.35 4.43
CA TYR A 504 -10.38 -24.84 4.57
C TYR A 504 -9.93 -24.08 3.33
N ASP A 505 -10.10 -24.66 2.14
CA ASP A 505 -9.66 -24.05 0.89
C ASP A 505 -10.40 -22.73 0.63
N TYR A 506 -11.70 -22.69 0.96
CA TYR A 506 -12.47 -21.46 0.85
C TYR A 506 -11.90 -20.37 1.76
N LEU A 507 -11.71 -20.64 3.04
CA LEU A 507 -11.15 -19.67 3.98
C LEU A 507 -9.68 -19.34 3.68
N HIS A 508 -8.90 -20.31 3.18
CA HIS A 508 -7.52 -20.12 2.76
C HIS A 508 -7.40 -19.27 1.48
N SER A 509 -8.47 -19.13 0.69
CA SER A 509 -8.49 -18.28 -0.49
C SER A 509 -8.47 -16.77 -0.18
N PHE A 510 -8.73 -16.40 1.08
CA PHE A 510 -8.65 -15.02 1.56
C PHE A 510 -7.23 -14.68 2.03
N SER A 511 -6.82 -13.44 1.82
CA SER A 511 -5.56 -12.94 2.37
C SER A 511 -5.63 -12.86 3.90
N ASP A 512 -4.49 -12.81 4.56
CA ASP A 512 -4.42 -12.62 6.01
C ASP A 512 -5.14 -11.32 6.43
N LYS A 513 -5.09 -10.28 5.59
CA LYS A 513 -5.77 -9.02 5.85
C LYS A 513 -7.29 -9.14 5.71
N ASP A 514 -7.77 -9.93 4.73
CA ASP A 514 -9.19 -10.23 4.63
C ASP A 514 -9.71 -10.96 5.87
N MET A 515 -8.96 -11.96 6.33
CA MET A 515 -9.33 -12.70 7.55
C MET A 515 -9.47 -11.81 8.79
N ARG A 516 -8.76 -10.68 8.81
CA ARG A 516 -8.79 -9.71 9.92
C ARG A 516 -9.94 -8.72 9.84
N ASP A 517 -10.59 -8.54 8.68
CA ASP A 517 -11.64 -7.52 8.53
C ASP A 517 -12.96 -8.02 7.90
N ILE A 518 -13.00 -9.24 7.38
CA ILE A 518 -14.21 -9.85 6.80
C ILE A 518 -15.21 -10.24 7.89
N THR A 519 -16.50 -10.06 7.62
CA THR A 519 -17.56 -10.49 8.54
C THR A 519 -18.11 -11.86 8.15
N ALA A 520 -18.71 -12.58 9.11
CA ALA A 520 -19.36 -13.85 8.86
C ALA A 520 -20.46 -13.73 7.80
N ASP A 521 -21.23 -12.64 7.79
CA ASP A 521 -22.30 -12.42 6.82
C ASP A 521 -21.77 -12.28 5.39
N VAL A 522 -20.58 -11.66 5.20
CA VAL A 522 -19.91 -11.61 3.90
C VAL A 522 -19.42 -13.01 3.50
N LEU A 523 -18.81 -13.76 4.42
CA LEU A 523 -18.42 -15.14 4.15
C LEU A 523 -19.61 -15.99 3.73
N GLU A 524 -20.73 -15.93 4.46
CA GLU A 524 -21.97 -16.64 4.12
C GLU A 524 -22.50 -16.28 2.73
N SER A 525 -22.42 -15.00 2.35
CA SER A 525 -22.91 -14.53 1.04
C SER A 525 -22.16 -15.13 -0.15
N HIS A 526 -20.96 -15.60 0.08
CA HIS A 526 -20.11 -16.21 -0.95
C HIS A 526 -20.00 -17.74 -0.83
N TRP A 527 -20.35 -18.31 0.34
CA TRP A 527 -20.13 -19.71 0.66
C TRP A 527 -20.96 -20.68 -0.19
N CYS A 528 -22.26 -20.62 -0.15
CA CYS A 528 -23.13 -21.67 -0.65
C CYS A 528 -23.96 -21.29 -1.88
N LYS A 529 -23.55 -20.29 -2.65
CA LYS A 529 -24.34 -19.85 -3.79
C LYS A 529 -23.57 -19.82 -5.11
N PRO A 530 -22.79 -20.84 -5.47
CA PRO A 530 -22.59 -21.05 -6.88
C PRO A 530 -23.92 -21.54 -7.42
N THR A 531 -24.56 -20.76 -8.26
CA THR A 531 -25.64 -21.23 -9.16
C THR A 531 -25.09 -22.21 -10.19
N VAL A 532 -24.03 -22.92 -9.84
CA VAL A 532 -23.38 -23.92 -10.69
C VAL A 532 -24.08 -25.26 -10.42
N PRO A 533 -24.54 -25.96 -11.44
CA PRO A 533 -25.07 -27.31 -11.28
C PRO A 533 -24.03 -28.20 -10.60
N PRO A 534 -24.42 -29.15 -9.74
CA PRO A 534 -23.50 -30.05 -9.05
C PRO A 534 -22.97 -31.15 -9.98
N ILE A 535 -22.44 -30.77 -11.15
CA ILE A 535 -21.81 -31.68 -12.10
C ILE A 535 -20.31 -31.43 -12.04
N MET A 536 -19.69 -31.65 -10.89
CA MET A 536 -18.24 -31.58 -10.78
C MET A 536 -17.68 -32.95 -10.42
N GLU A 537 -17.29 -33.67 -11.45
CA GLU A 537 -16.49 -34.90 -11.28
C GLU A 537 -15.02 -34.64 -10.92
N THR A 538 -14.57 -33.39 -10.94
CA THR A 538 -13.18 -33.03 -10.60
C THR A 538 -13.12 -31.66 -9.90
N TYR A 539 -12.38 -31.59 -8.81
CA TYR A 539 -11.91 -30.37 -8.13
C TYR A 539 -10.86 -29.71 -9.03
N ASP A 540 -11.32 -28.95 -10.02
CA ASP A 540 -10.54 -28.47 -11.14
C ASP A 540 -9.94 -27.09 -10.84
N GLU A 541 -8.76 -26.81 -11.42
CA GLU A 541 -8.11 -25.51 -11.44
C GLU A 541 -9.07 -24.36 -11.80
N PHE A 542 -10.04 -24.59 -12.69
CA PHE A 542 -11.02 -23.59 -13.11
C PHE A 542 -11.97 -23.18 -11.97
N TYR A 543 -12.40 -24.14 -11.13
CA TYR A 543 -13.25 -23.82 -9.99
C TYR A 543 -12.46 -23.11 -8.90
N VAL A 544 -11.34 -23.67 -8.50
CA VAL A 544 -10.50 -23.15 -7.41
C VAL A 544 -10.00 -21.73 -7.71
N LYS A 545 -9.61 -21.47 -8.96
CA LYS A 545 -9.09 -20.15 -9.36
C LYS A 545 -10.17 -19.20 -9.88
N GLY A 546 -11.18 -19.73 -10.58
CA GLY A 546 -12.11 -18.92 -11.36
C GLY A 546 -13.49 -18.72 -10.76
N ILE A 547 -13.93 -19.55 -9.80
CA ILE A 547 -15.28 -19.46 -9.21
C ILE A 547 -15.21 -19.27 -7.70
N MET A 548 -14.47 -20.12 -6.98
CA MET A 548 -14.48 -20.20 -5.53
C MET A 548 -14.07 -18.90 -4.85
N PRO A 549 -12.98 -18.22 -5.24
CA PRO A 549 -12.54 -17.04 -4.51
C PRO A 549 -13.59 -15.92 -4.55
N ALA A 550 -13.88 -15.33 -3.41
CA ALA A 550 -14.72 -14.15 -3.34
C ALA A 550 -13.98 -12.91 -3.86
N ARG A 551 -12.72 -12.75 -3.43
CA ARG A 551 -11.81 -11.69 -3.87
C ARG A 551 -11.41 -11.88 -5.34
N ILE A 552 -11.30 -10.77 -6.04
CA ILE A 552 -10.91 -10.73 -7.46
C ILE A 552 -9.55 -10.06 -7.63
N SER A 553 -9.34 -8.92 -6.96
CA SER A 553 -8.10 -8.15 -7.00
C SER A 553 -7.81 -7.51 -5.63
N ASN A 554 -7.84 -6.19 -5.54
CA ASN A 554 -7.56 -5.41 -4.33
C ASN A 554 -8.80 -4.70 -3.76
N GLU A 555 -10.00 -5.06 -4.21
CA GLU A 555 -11.26 -4.54 -3.68
C GLU A 555 -11.52 -5.00 -2.26
N MET A 556 -12.30 -4.25 -1.51
CA MET A 556 -12.93 -4.76 -0.28
C MET A 556 -13.95 -5.85 -0.64
N VAL A 557 -13.82 -7.02 -0.04
CA VAL A 557 -14.77 -8.12 -0.31
C VAL A 557 -16.15 -7.75 0.24
N ARG A 558 -17.13 -7.66 -0.67
CA ARG A 558 -18.53 -7.37 -0.36
C ARG A 558 -19.44 -8.39 -1.06
N PRO A 559 -20.65 -8.65 -0.55
CA PRO A 559 -21.62 -9.53 -1.20
C PRO A 559 -21.92 -9.07 -2.63
N TYR A 560 -21.80 -9.96 -3.62
CA TYR A 560 -22.17 -9.65 -5.00
C TYR A 560 -22.85 -10.81 -5.73
N ARG A 561 -22.62 -12.05 -5.31
CA ARG A 561 -23.02 -13.23 -6.10
C ARG A 561 -24.53 -13.33 -6.28
N GLU A 562 -25.29 -13.06 -5.25
CA GLU A 562 -26.75 -13.16 -5.30
C GLU A 562 -27.36 -12.08 -6.19
N GLU A 563 -26.93 -10.83 -6.02
CA GLU A 563 -27.50 -9.72 -6.80
C GLU A 563 -27.13 -9.82 -8.28
N LEU A 564 -25.85 -10.07 -8.57
CA LEU A 564 -25.39 -10.20 -9.96
C LEU A 564 -25.89 -11.51 -10.59
N GLY A 565 -26.04 -12.58 -9.81
CA GLY A 565 -26.63 -13.84 -10.28
C GLY A 565 -28.06 -13.69 -10.80
N LYS A 566 -28.88 -12.86 -10.16
CA LYS A 566 -30.24 -12.56 -10.65
C LYS A 566 -30.28 -11.93 -12.05
N VAL A 567 -29.19 -11.25 -12.41
CA VAL A 567 -29.08 -10.51 -13.68
C VAL A 567 -28.37 -11.32 -14.76
N PHE A 568 -27.27 -11.96 -14.41
CA PHE A 568 -26.36 -12.55 -15.38
C PHE A 568 -26.45 -14.06 -15.52
N TYR A 569 -27.21 -14.75 -14.65
CA TYR A 569 -27.41 -16.20 -14.75
C TYR A 569 -27.96 -16.61 -16.12
N GLY A 570 -27.32 -17.59 -16.75
CA GLY A 570 -27.66 -18.07 -18.08
C GLY A 570 -27.12 -17.26 -19.25
N MET A 571 -26.43 -16.13 -18.99
CA MET A 571 -25.73 -15.40 -20.05
C MET A 571 -24.36 -16.04 -20.34
N THR A 572 -23.93 -15.95 -21.60
CA THR A 572 -22.55 -16.29 -22.00
C THR A 572 -21.60 -15.16 -21.64
N GLN A 573 -20.28 -15.47 -21.58
CA GLN A 573 -19.25 -14.45 -21.35
C GLN A 573 -19.34 -13.27 -22.34
N GLU A 574 -19.62 -13.54 -23.60
CA GLU A 574 -19.72 -12.49 -24.62
C GLU A 574 -20.96 -11.61 -24.43
N GLN A 575 -22.08 -12.19 -24.00
CA GLN A 575 -23.28 -11.41 -23.64
C GLN A 575 -23.01 -10.52 -22.43
N ILE A 576 -22.31 -11.02 -21.39
CA ILE A 576 -21.91 -10.24 -20.22
C ILE A 576 -20.94 -9.13 -20.66
N ARG A 577 -19.93 -9.45 -21.48
CA ARG A 577 -18.97 -8.48 -22.01
C ARG A 577 -19.65 -7.37 -22.80
N GLN A 578 -20.58 -7.72 -23.68
CA GLN A 578 -21.35 -6.74 -24.44
C GLN A 578 -22.23 -5.88 -23.51
N TRP A 579 -22.88 -6.50 -22.54
CA TRP A 579 -23.67 -5.78 -21.55
C TRP A 579 -22.81 -4.74 -20.78
N VAL A 580 -21.59 -5.12 -20.36
CA VAL A 580 -20.66 -4.20 -19.71
C VAL A 580 -20.28 -3.03 -20.61
N LYS A 581 -19.97 -3.30 -21.90
CA LYS A 581 -19.65 -2.25 -22.89
C LYS A 581 -20.81 -1.27 -23.10
N ASP A 582 -22.04 -1.78 -23.15
CA ASP A 582 -23.21 -0.98 -23.45
C ASP A 582 -23.76 -0.22 -22.23
N SER A 583 -23.50 -0.74 -21.02
CA SER A 583 -24.17 -0.27 -19.79
C SER A 583 -23.25 0.45 -18.81
N ILE A 584 -21.92 0.29 -18.90
CA ILE A 584 -20.99 0.89 -17.95
C ILE A 584 -20.18 2.02 -18.62
N THR A 585 -20.35 3.22 -18.11
CA THR A 585 -19.57 4.39 -18.50
C THR A 585 -18.23 4.37 -17.74
N ILE A 586 -17.13 4.53 -18.47
CA ILE A 586 -15.79 4.60 -17.87
C ILE A 586 -15.48 6.02 -17.39
N ASP A 587 -15.06 6.12 -16.13
CA ASP A 587 -14.69 7.38 -15.50
C ASP A 587 -13.53 7.17 -14.50
N ASP A 588 -12.32 7.13 -15.05
CA ASP A 588 -11.10 6.97 -14.25
C ASP A 588 -10.83 8.19 -13.34
N SER A 589 -11.42 9.35 -13.64
CA SER A 589 -11.18 10.59 -12.91
C SER A 589 -11.91 10.66 -11.58
N SER A 590 -13.06 10.01 -11.47
CA SER A 590 -13.92 10.04 -10.27
C SER A 590 -13.47 9.07 -9.17
N ASN A 591 -12.55 8.14 -9.47
CA ASN A 591 -11.97 7.23 -8.47
C ASN A 591 -10.58 7.72 -8.00
N TYR A 592 -10.48 8.95 -7.57
CA TYR A 592 -9.20 9.62 -7.28
C TYR A 592 -8.48 9.14 -6.00
N TYR A 593 -9.11 8.29 -5.18
CA TYR A 593 -8.46 7.57 -4.09
C TYR A 593 -7.97 6.17 -4.47
N ASN A 594 -8.19 5.73 -5.72
CA ASN A 594 -7.87 4.39 -6.19
C ASN A 594 -8.50 3.28 -5.30
N CYS A 595 -9.69 3.55 -4.77
CA CYS A 595 -10.46 2.60 -4.00
C CYS A 595 -11.44 1.89 -4.95
N PRO A 596 -11.28 0.59 -5.23
CA PRO A 596 -12.15 -0.08 -6.18
C PRO A 596 -13.61 0.00 -5.76
N VAL A 597 -14.49 0.33 -6.71
CA VAL A 597 -15.94 0.29 -6.52
C VAL A 597 -16.38 -1.17 -6.44
N SER A 598 -17.24 -1.48 -5.48
CA SER A 598 -17.76 -2.85 -5.35
C SER A 598 -18.51 -3.29 -6.61
N PRO A 599 -18.55 -4.60 -6.92
CA PRO A 599 -19.28 -5.09 -8.09
C PRO A 599 -20.77 -4.68 -8.11
N VAL A 600 -21.43 -4.69 -6.96
CA VAL A 600 -22.82 -4.23 -6.84
C VAL A 600 -22.93 -2.72 -7.01
N GLY A 601 -21.95 -1.97 -6.51
CA GLY A 601 -21.85 -0.52 -6.71
C GLY A 601 -21.71 -0.14 -8.18
N VAL A 602 -20.85 -0.81 -8.93
CA VAL A 602 -20.71 -0.63 -10.39
C VAL A 602 -22.04 -0.94 -11.10
N TYR A 603 -22.68 -2.05 -10.74
CA TYR A 603 -23.99 -2.41 -11.30
C TYR A 603 -25.03 -1.32 -11.06
N LYS A 604 -25.11 -0.78 -9.85
CA LYS A 604 -26.08 0.27 -9.48
C LYS A 604 -25.81 1.58 -10.18
N LEU A 605 -24.56 2.08 -10.12
CA LEU A 605 -24.21 3.39 -10.66
C LEU A 605 -24.06 3.42 -12.18
N ARG A 606 -23.86 2.27 -12.85
CA ARG A 606 -23.56 2.19 -14.29
C ARG A 606 -22.31 3.01 -14.67
N ARG A 607 -21.41 3.23 -13.74
CA ARG A 607 -20.16 3.98 -13.90
C ARG A 607 -19.04 3.32 -13.09
N ALA A 608 -17.84 3.26 -13.64
CA ALA A 608 -16.67 2.69 -13.01
C ALA A 608 -15.38 3.25 -13.62
N ASP A 609 -14.30 3.27 -12.88
CA ASP A 609 -12.96 3.28 -13.46
C ASP A 609 -12.66 1.94 -14.14
N ARG A 610 -11.61 1.89 -14.99
CA ARG A 610 -11.28 0.66 -15.73
C ARG A 610 -11.02 -0.53 -14.84
N HIS A 611 -10.33 -0.35 -13.73
CA HIS A 611 -10.02 -1.44 -12.82
C HIS A 611 -11.29 -1.98 -12.12
N SER A 612 -12.16 -1.11 -11.63
CA SER A 612 -13.45 -1.50 -11.04
C SER A 612 -14.37 -2.17 -12.08
N ARG A 613 -14.35 -1.75 -13.36
CA ARG A 613 -15.05 -2.42 -14.45
C ARG A 613 -14.56 -3.86 -14.64
N ASP A 614 -13.23 -4.06 -14.59
CA ASP A 614 -12.63 -5.38 -14.79
C ASP A 614 -12.97 -6.32 -13.63
N ILE A 615 -12.92 -5.82 -12.39
CA ILE A 615 -13.42 -6.54 -11.19
C ILE A 615 -14.91 -6.88 -11.36
N PHE A 616 -15.74 -5.92 -11.77
CA PHE A 616 -17.16 -6.14 -12.00
C PHE A 616 -17.44 -7.23 -13.04
N PHE A 617 -16.74 -7.21 -14.17
CA PHE A 617 -16.89 -8.23 -15.21
C PHE A 617 -16.57 -9.63 -14.70
N VAL A 618 -15.47 -9.78 -13.95
CA VAL A 618 -15.10 -11.06 -13.33
C VAL A 618 -16.17 -11.49 -12.31
N ALA A 619 -16.69 -10.56 -11.49
CA ALA A 619 -17.75 -10.85 -10.54
C ALA A 619 -19.03 -11.31 -11.23
N ALA A 620 -19.42 -10.65 -12.33
CA ALA A 620 -20.59 -11.01 -13.14
C ALA A 620 -20.45 -12.41 -13.77
N CYS A 621 -19.28 -12.71 -14.34
CA CYS A 621 -18.96 -14.04 -14.86
C CYS A 621 -19.06 -15.11 -13.77
N ARG A 622 -18.42 -14.90 -12.61
CA ARG A 622 -18.47 -15.83 -11.47
C ARG A 622 -19.91 -16.04 -10.97
N SER A 623 -20.72 -14.96 -10.94
CA SER A 623 -22.13 -15.02 -10.53
C SER A 623 -23.01 -15.76 -11.56
N ALA A 624 -22.60 -15.78 -12.82
CA ALA A 624 -23.25 -16.57 -13.88
C ALA A 624 -22.74 -18.03 -13.94
N GLY A 625 -21.79 -18.41 -13.09
CA GLY A 625 -21.17 -19.74 -13.10
C GLY A 625 -20.05 -19.91 -14.15
N ILE A 626 -19.53 -18.82 -14.71
CA ILE A 626 -18.45 -18.82 -15.69
C ILE A 626 -17.13 -18.56 -14.97
N PRO A 627 -16.16 -19.51 -15.02
CA PRO A 627 -14.86 -19.32 -14.39
C PRO A 627 -14.12 -18.13 -14.99
N ALA A 628 -13.76 -17.17 -14.15
CA ALA A 628 -13.04 -15.97 -14.53
C ALA A 628 -12.11 -15.48 -13.41
N TYR A 629 -10.97 -14.90 -13.78
CA TYR A 629 -10.08 -14.23 -12.83
C TYR A 629 -9.35 -13.06 -13.49
N LEU A 630 -8.91 -12.12 -12.67
CA LEU A 630 -8.01 -11.06 -13.03
C LEU A 630 -6.60 -11.46 -12.61
N ASP A 631 -5.64 -11.46 -13.53
CA ASP A 631 -4.23 -11.65 -13.21
C ASP A 631 -3.69 -10.34 -12.62
N ASN A 632 -3.51 -10.28 -11.33
CA ASN A 632 -3.09 -9.07 -10.62
C ASN A 632 -1.71 -8.57 -11.07
N ALA A 633 -0.83 -9.46 -11.56
CA ALA A 633 0.49 -9.05 -12.02
C ALA A 633 0.43 -8.29 -13.35
N THR A 634 -0.43 -8.70 -14.27
CA THR A 634 -0.50 -8.15 -15.62
C THR A 634 -1.75 -7.32 -15.89
N ASN A 635 -2.75 -7.35 -14.99
CA ASN A 635 -4.09 -6.80 -15.16
C ASN A 635 -4.83 -7.37 -16.39
N ILE A 636 -4.53 -8.60 -16.77
CA ILE A 636 -5.24 -9.30 -17.87
C ILE A 636 -6.39 -10.11 -17.27
N ILE A 637 -7.58 -9.93 -17.83
CA ILE A 637 -8.74 -10.75 -17.47
C ILE A 637 -8.67 -12.06 -18.23
N TYR A 638 -8.85 -13.17 -17.51
CA TYR A 638 -8.97 -14.49 -18.11
C TYR A 638 -10.35 -15.07 -17.83
N VAL A 639 -10.96 -15.65 -18.85
CA VAL A 639 -12.23 -16.37 -18.77
C VAL A 639 -12.06 -17.77 -19.36
N CYS A 640 -12.67 -18.76 -18.74
CA CYS A 640 -12.67 -20.11 -19.31
C CYS A 640 -13.66 -20.19 -20.46
N ASN A 641 -13.17 -20.53 -21.64
CA ASN A 641 -13.99 -20.74 -22.84
C ASN A 641 -14.29 -22.24 -23.01
N GLY A 642 -15.58 -22.60 -23.11
CA GLY A 642 -16.05 -23.97 -23.32
C GLY A 642 -17.56 -24.10 -23.14
N ASP A 643 -18.15 -25.14 -23.72
CA ASP A 643 -19.56 -25.51 -23.55
C ASP A 643 -19.78 -25.98 -22.11
N ALA A 644 -20.81 -25.49 -21.41
CA ALA A 644 -21.05 -25.77 -20.00
C ALA A 644 -21.06 -27.28 -19.66
N GLU A 645 -21.43 -28.13 -20.60
CA GLU A 645 -21.37 -29.60 -20.47
C GLU A 645 -19.97 -30.19 -20.74
N LYS A 646 -19.06 -29.43 -21.36
CA LYS A 646 -17.71 -29.86 -21.76
C LYS A 646 -16.57 -29.02 -21.17
N LEU A 647 -16.91 -27.97 -20.43
CA LEU A 647 -15.98 -27.01 -19.85
C LEU A 647 -14.87 -27.69 -19.04
N TRP A 648 -15.21 -28.72 -18.31
CA TRP A 648 -14.38 -29.39 -17.34
C TRP A 648 -13.34 -30.37 -17.94
N LYS A 649 -13.53 -30.81 -19.20
CA LYS A 649 -12.60 -31.76 -19.84
C LYS A 649 -11.63 -31.11 -20.85
N LYS A 650 -11.90 -29.92 -21.37
CA LYS A 650 -11.08 -29.23 -22.39
C LYS A 650 -11.12 -27.72 -22.32
N GLY A 651 -11.48 -27.11 -21.18
CA GLY A 651 -11.48 -25.66 -21.00
C GLY A 651 -10.09 -25.06 -21.21
N LYS A 652 -10.04 -23.85 -21.73
CA LYS A 652 -8.80 -23.04 -21.83
C LYS A 652 -9.08 -21.64 -21.30
N TRP A 653 -8.10 -21.09 -20.61
CA TRP A 653 -8.12 -19.69 -20.25
C TRP A 653 -7.87 -18.83 -21.48
N GLU A 654 -8.81 -17.94 -21.77
CA GLU A 654 -8.70 -16.94 -22.83
C GLU A 654 -8.63 -15.55 -22.25
N ALA A 655 -7.69 -14.74 -22.74
CA ALA A 655 -7.57 -13.34 -22.35
C ALA A 655 -8.72 -12.52 -22.97
N ILE A 656 -9.33 -11.65 -22.15
CA ILE A 656 -10.40 -10.75 -22.54
C ILE A 656 -9.90 -9.31 -22.46
N SER A 657 -10.27 -8.49 -23.44
CA SER A 657 -10.02 -7.03 -23.41
C SER A 657 -11.31 -6.28 -23.70
N PHE A 658 -11.47 -5.14 -23.06
CA PHE A 658 -12.53 -4.17 -23.35
C PHE A 658 -12.12 -3.08 -24.35
N GLU A 659 -10.82 -3.01 -24.66
CA GLU A 659 -10.32 -2.04 -25.62
C GLU A 659 -10.75 -2.43 -27.06
N GLU A 660 -10.82 -1.46 -27.98
CA GLU A 660 -11.27 -1.68 -29.36
C GLU A 660 -10.37 -2.63 -30.17
N LYS A 661 -9.10 -2.72 -29.82
CA LYS A 661 -8.20 -3.72 -30.38
C LYS A 661 -8.58 -5.09 -29.84
N THR A 662 -8.82 -6.04 -30.73
CA THR A 662 -9.02 -7.45 -30.39
C THR A 662 -8.01 -7.86 -29.33
N ALA A 663 -8.46 -8.49 -28.24
CA ALA A 663 -7.56 -8.98 -27.21
C ALA A 663 -6.46 -9.82 -27.85
N VAL A 664 -5.24 -9.33 -27.79
CA VAL A 664 -4.11 -10.07 -28.33
C VAL A 664 -3.75 -11.08 -27.26
N GLN A 665 -3.96 -12.36 -27.60
CA GLN A 665 -3.61 -13.41 -26.66
C GLN A 665 -2.11 -13.34 -26.34
N PRO A 666 -1.70 -13.49 -25.07
CA PRO A 666 -0.29 -13.50 -24.69
C PRO A 666 0.39 -14.76 -25.21
N THR A 667 0.77 -14.75 -26.48
CA THR A 667 1.36 -15.89 -27.19
C THR A 667 2.88 -15.91 -27.16
N ALA A 668 3.49 -14.74 -26.97
CA ALA A 668 4.94 -14.64 -26.84
C ALA A 668 5.43 -15.19 -25.51
N LYS A 669 6.64 -15.72 -25.48
CA LYS A 669 7.30 -16.23 -24.26
C LYS A 669 8.57 -15.44 -23.99
N LEU A 670 8.60 -14.72 -22.88
CA LEU A 670 9.81 -14.10 -22.36
C LEU A 670 10.43 -15.00 -21.30
N THR A 671 11.68 -15.37 -21.50
CA THR A 671 12.48 -16.07 -20.50
C THR A 671 13.48 -15.10 -19.90
N LEU A 672 13.31 -14.76 -18.62
CA LEU A 672 14.27 -13.99 -17.86
C LEU A 672 15.34 -14.93 -17.30
N THR A 673 16.59 -14.60 -17.55
CA THR A 673 17.74 -15.35 -17.04
C THR A 673 18.54 -14.49 -16.09
N TYR A 674 19.28 -15.12 -15.21
CA TYR A 674 20.21 -14.41 -14.31
C TYR A 674 21.48 -15.24 -14.12
N LYS A 675 22.64 -14.57 -14.13
CA LYS A 675 23.91 -15.19 -13.78
C LYS A 675 24.29 -14.77 -12.36
N PRO A 676 24.25 -15.71 -11.39
CA PRO A 676 24.63 -15.41 -10.01
C PRO A 676 26.02 -14.79 -9.92
N THR A 677 26.10 -13.72 -9.14
CA THR A 677 27.37 -13.07 -8.80
C THR A 677 27.76 -13.41 -7.36
N LYS A 678 28.94 -12.99 -6.96
CA LYS A 678 29.39 -13.15 -5.57
C LYS A 678 28.49 -12.31 -4.62
N GLU A 679 28.09 -11.13 -5.08
CA GLU A 679 27.31 -10.14 -4.33
C GLU A 679 25.82 -10.45 -4.32
N LEU A 680 25.29 -10.99 -5.41
CA LEU A 680 23.86 -11.27 -5.57
C LEU A 680 23.67 -12.69 -6.12
N LYS A 681 23.12 -13.56 -5.29
CA LYS A 681 22.88 -14.97 -5.67
C LYS A 681 21.64 -15.11 -6.51
N LYS A 682 20.58 -14.32 -6.20
CA LYS A 682 19.31 -14.32 -6.88
C LYS A 682 18.70 -12.92 -6.84
N PRO A 683 18.24 -12.35 -7.98
CA PRO A 683 17.53 -11.09 -7.96
C PRO A 683 16.09 -11.30 -7.41
N VAL A 684 15.58 -10.29 -6.74
CA VAL A 684 14.22 -10.23 -6.20
C VAL A 684 13.46 -9.16 -6.96
N TYR A 685 12.22 -9.46 -7.31
CA TYR A 685 11.34 -8.49 -7.97
C TYR A 685 11.18 -7.26 -7.07
N TRP A 686 10.92 -6.11 -7.63
CA TRP A 686 10.95 -4.80 -6.96
C TRP A 686 12.33 -4.41 -6.41
N SER A 687 13.00 -5.25 -5.64
CA SER A 687 14.30 -4.89 -5.04
C SER A 687 15.43 -4.71 -6.06
N HIS A 688 15.45 -5.51 -7.12
CA HIS A 688 16.57 -5.55 -8.06
C HIS A 688 16.16 -5.36 -9.52
N PHE A 689 14.92 -5.67 -9.86
CA PHE A 689 14.40 -5.52 -11.21
C PHE A 689 12.88 -5.43 -11.23
N THR A 690 12.36 -4.83 -12.31
CA THR A 690 10.95 -4.82 -12.68
C THR A 690 10.81 -4.97 -14.19
N LEU A 691 9.65 -5.42 -14.63
CA LEU A 691 9.25 -5.48 -16.03
C LEU A 691 8.04 -4.56 -16.25
N ALA A 692 8.13 -3.68 -17.24
CA ALA A 692 7.06 -2.78 -17.62
C ALA A 692 6.71 -2.90 -19.10
N LYS A 693 5.46 -2.64 -19.45
CA LYS A 693 4.99 -2.51 -20.83
C LYS A 693 4.79 -1.03 -21.18
N LEU A 694 5.23 -0.64 -22.34
CA LEU A 694 4.99 0.71 -22.87
C LEU A 694 3.57 0.78 -23.42
N GLU A 695 2.73 1.57 -22.79
CA GLU A 695 1.33 1.76 -23.16
C GLU A 695 1.00 3.26 -23.16
N ASN A 696 0.37 3.76 -24.20
CA ASN A 696 -0.02 5.17 -24.33
C ASN A 696 1.14 6.16 -24.05
N GLY A 697 2.35 5.79 -24.49
CA GLY A 697 3.54 6.61 -24.31
C GLY A 697 4.11 6.64 -22.89
N ASP A 698 3.70 5.77 -22.00
CA ASP A 698 4.25 5.61 -20.64
C ASP A 698 4.48 4.13 -20.29
N LEU A 699 5.29 3.89 -19.26
CA LEU A 699 5.60 2.57 -18.75
C LEU A 699 4.58 2.17 -17.68
N ARG A 700 3.89 1.05 -17.91
CA ARG A 700 3.08 0.36 -16.89
C ARG A 700 3.88 -0.81 -16.35
N THR A 701 4.36 -0.69 -15.13
CA THR A 701 5.08 -1.76 -14.43
C THR A 701 4.13 -2.90 -14.06
N PHE A 702 4.53 -4.13 -14.32
CA PHE A 702 3.83 -5.32 -13.86
C PHE A 702 4.14 -5.56 -12.37
N ASP A 703 3.21 -6.16 -11.67
CA ASP A 703 3.40 -6.49 -10.26
C ASP A 703 3.58 -8.01 -10.07
N PHE A 704 4.83 -8.44 -10.12
CA PHE A 704 5.21 -9.82 -9.85
C PHE A 704 5.78 -10.02 -8.43
N GLU A 705 5.41 -9.16 -7.48
CA GLU A 705 5.76 -9.36 -6.08
C GLU A 705 5.15 -10.67 -5.58
N ASP A 706 5.99 -11.49 -4.93
CA ASP A 706 5.62 -12.82 -4.43
C ASP A 706 5.01 -13.78 -5.47
N ASP A 707 5.06 -13.44 -6.76
CA ASP A 707 4.52 -14.28 -7.82
C ASP A 707 5.42 -15.51 -8.04
N PRO A 708 4.87 -16.74 -7.99
CA PRO A 708 5.63 -17.96 -8.21
C PRO A 708 6.36 -18.00 -9.55
N ARG A 709 5.86 -17.27 -10.56
CA ARG A 709 6.50 -17.17 -11.90
C ARG A 709 7.89 -16.54 -11.84
N MET A 710 8.15 -15.70 -10.82
CA MET A 710 9.44 -15.00 -10.58
C MET A 710 10.24 -15.58 -9.41
N ALA A 711 9.77 -16.70 -8.84
CA ALA A 711 10.41 -17.30 -7.67
C ALA A 711 11.78 -17.93 -7.98
N GLN A 712 12.06 -18.34 -9.23
CA GLN A 712 13.32 -18.97 -9.65
C GLN A 712 13.71 -18.57 -11.07
N PHE A 713 15.01 -18.60 -11.37
CA PHE A 713 15.53 -18.31 -12.71
C PHE A 713 16.19 -19.57 -13.32
N PRO A 714 15.99 -19.82 -14.64
CA PRO A 714 15.27 -18.99 -15.60
C PRO A 714 13.75 -18.95 -15.35
N ALA A 715 13.16 -17.75 -15.36
CA ALA A 715 11.72 -17.50 -15.20
C ALA A 715 11.09 -17.29 -16.58
N THR A 716 9.98 -17.97 -16.88
CA THR A 716 9.30 -17.84 -18.18
C THR A 716 7.87 -17.36 -17.98
N ILE A 717 7.52 -16.26 -18.65
CA ILE A 717 6.19 -15.66 -18.64
C ILE A 717 5.66 -15.54 -20.07
N LYS A 718 4.32 -15.52 -20.18
CA LYS A 718 3.64 -15.19 -21.42
C LYS A 718 3.37 -13.70 -21.48
N LEU A 719 3.61 -13.10 -22.64
CA LEU A 719 3.40 -11.68 -22.87
C LEU A 719 2.58 -11.45 -24.14
N GLU A 720 1.84 -10.35 -24.16
CA GLU A 720 1.27 -9.78 -25.38
C GLU A 720 2.38 -9.16 -26.22
N PRO A 721 2.22 -9.07 -27.55
CA PRO A 721 3.10 -8.27 -28.39
C PRO A 721 3.14 -6.80 -27.93
N GLY A 722 4.29 -6.17 -28.05
CA GLY A 722 4.46 -4.77 -27.66
C GLY A 722 5.89 -4.42 -27.28
N THR A 723 6.09 -3.19 -26.85
CA THR A 723 7.38 -2.70 -26.36
C THR A 723 7.42 -2.83 -24.84
N TYR A 724 8.52 -3.36 -24.33
CA TYR A 724 8.74 -3.60 -22.91
C TYR A 724 10.00 -2.91 -22.42
N CYS A 725 10.07 -2.67 -21.13
CA CYS A 725 11.24 -2.17 -20.43
C CYS A 725 11.56 -3.09 -19.26
N LEU A 726 12.77 -3.64 -19.25
CA LEU A 726 13.36 -4.31 -18.10
C LEU A 726 14.19 -3.29 -17.34
N SER A 727 13.70 -2.87 -16.19
CA SER A 727 14.42 -1.96 -15.31
C SER A 727 15.15 -2.75 -14.24
N THR A 728 16.41 -2.41 -13.99
CA THR A 728 17.21 -2.98 -12.91
C THR A 728 17.91 -1.89 -12.12
N GLY A 729 18.19 -2.15 -10.86
CA GLY A 729 18.93 -1.20 -10.06
C GLY A 729 19.58 -1.80 -8.82
N ASN A 730 20.53 -1.05 -8.29
CA ASN A 730 21.22 -1.38 -7.07
C ASN A 730 21.49 -0.09 -6.29
N ARG A 731 21.05 -0.06 -5.02
CA ARG A 731 21.12 1.13 -4.17
C ARG A 731 22.36 1.11 -3.31
N TYR A 732 23.05 2.24 -3.28
CA TYR A 732 24.19 2.48 -2.40
C TYR A 732 23.75 2.77 -0.96
N PRO A 733 24.62 2.57 0.03
CA PRO A 733 24.33 2.90 1.43
C PRO A 733 23.93 4.36 1.69
N ASP A 734 24.44 5.30 0.87
CA ASP A 734 24.09 6.73 0.95
C ASP A 734 22.74 7.07 0.31
N GLY A 735 22.06 6.06 -0.25
CA GLY A 735 20.76 6.17 -0.89
C GLY A 735 20.81 6.45 -2.39
N ALA A 736 21.97 6.75 -2.97
CA ALA A 736 22.11 6.86 -4.41
C ALA A 736 21.83 5.50 -5.09
N VAL A 737 21.40 5.53 -6.35
CA VAL A 737 21.08 4.31 -7.09
C VAL A 737 21.80 4.29 -8.42
N ARG A 738 22.28 3.12 -8.78
CA ARG A 738 22.74 2.83 -10.13
C ARG A 738 21.72 1.98 -10.84
N SER A 739 21.01 2.54 -11.81
CA SER A 739 19.87 1.91 -12.48
C SER A 739 20.14 1.73 -13.97
N ARG A 740 19.40 0.77 -14.56
CA ARG A 740 19.41 0.46 -15.98
C ARG A 740 17.97 0.33 -16.47
N MET A 741 17.68 0.83 -17.67
CA MET A 741 16.45 0.60 -18.40
C MET A 741 16.80 -0.03 -19.75
N GLU A 742 16.36 -1.26 -20.01
CA GLU A 742 16.52 -1.96 -21.27
C GLU A 742 15.17 -2.06 -21.97
N PHE A 743 15.03 -1.38 -23.10
CA PHE A 743 13.84 -1.48 -23.95
C PHE A 743 14.00 -2.58 -24.99
N PHE A 744 12.91 -3.31 -25.26
CA PHE A 744 12.87 -4.36 -26.28
C PHE A 744 11.47 -4.56 -26.82
N GLU A 745 11.37 -5.04 -28.05
CA GLU A 745 10.11 -5.44 -28.67
C GLU A 745 9.84 -6.92 -28.45
N VAL A 746 8.58 -7.25 -28.28
CA VAL A 746 8.03 -8.62 -28.21
C VAL A 746 7.03 -8.77 -29.35
N LYS A 747 7.23 -9.79 -30.21
CA LYS A 747 6.35 -10.09 -31.34
C LYS A 747 5.44 -11.25 -31.01
N GLU A 748 4.32 -11.35 -31.74
CA GLU A 748 3.38 -12.47 -31.61
C GLU A 748 4.08 -13.84 -31.77
N GLY A 749 3.85 -14.75 -30.81
CA GLY A 749 4.41 -16.09 -30.83
C GLY A 749 5.93 -16.17 -30.63
N GLU A 750 6.62 -15.06 -30.43
CA GLU A 750 8.06 -15.01 -30.26
C GLU A 750 8.53 -15.68 -28.96
N LYS A 751 9.71 -16.29 -29.02
CA LYS A 751 10.44 -16.79 -27.85
C LYS A 751 11.67 -15.94 -27.66
N LEU A 752 11.65 -15.10 -26.66
CA LEU A 752 12.70 -14.13 -26.33
C LEU A 752 13.37 -14.51 -25.02
N SER A 753 14.68 -14.30 -24.94
CA SER A 753 15.42 -14.43 -23.67
C SER A 753 16.12 -13.12 -23.36
N LYS A 754 15.97 -12.65 -22.11
CA LYS A 754 16.65 -11.45 -21.58
C LYS A 754 17.38 -11.78 -20.29
N GLU A 755 18.57 -11.23 -20.13
CA GLU A 755 19.36 -11.39 -18.91
C GLU A 755 19.06 -10.22 -17.95
N ILE A 756 18.75 -10.54 -16.70
CA ILE A 756 18.66 -9.54 -15.63
C ILE A 756 20.09 -9.14 -15.26
N VAL A 757 20.47 -7.93 -15.62
CA VAL A 757 21.82 -7.40 -15.34
C VAL A 757 21.71 -6.37 -14.23
N VAL A 758 22.06 -6.78 -13.00
CA VAL A 758 22.16 -5.87 -11.85
C VAL A 758 23.62 -5.45 -11.73
N LEU A 759 23.89 -4.14 -11.87
CA LEU A 759 25.23 -3.63 -11.75
C LEU A 759 25.75 -3.77 -10.33
N PRO A 760 27.01 -4.24 -10.18
CA PRO A 760 27.67 -4.22 -8.87
C PRO A 760 27.80 -2.77 -8.40
N LEU A 761 27.64 -2.53 -7.11
CA LEU A 761 28.01 -1.27 -6.50
C LEU A 761 29.53 -1.10 -6.66
N LEU A 762 29.94 -0.06 -7.36
CA LEU A 762 31.33 0.31 -7.40
C LEU A 762 31.73 0.71 -5.98
N THR A 763 32.74 0.04 -5.44
CA THR A 763 33.36 0.55 -4.21
C THR A 763 33.85 1.96 -4.53
N ARG A 764 33.18 2.99 -4.02
CA ARG A 764 33.83 4.29 -3.89
C ARG A 764 35.04 4.03 -3.03
N THR A 765 36.22 4.33 -3.55
CA THR A 765 37.52 4.19 -2.86
C THR A 765 37.63 5.25 -1.79
N ASP A 766 36.71 5.28 -0.87
CA ASP A 766 36.79 6.10 0.33
C ASP A 766 37.60 5.35 1.36
N LYS A 767 38.49 6.06 2.06
CA LYS A 767 39.29 5.51 3.15
C LYS A 767 38.43 4.60 4.01
N VAL A 768 38.88 3.36 4.20
CA VAL A 768 38.19 2.40 5.06
C VAL A 768 38.20 2.99 6.46
N ASN A 769 37.01 3.39 6.94
CA ASN A 769 36.88 3.86 8.31
C ASN A 769 37.09 2.68 9.25
N ALA A 770 37.79 2.90 10.36
CA ALA A 770 38.14 1.84 11.29
C ALA A 770 37.93 2.28 12.75
N VAL A 771 37.55 1.33 13.56
CA VAL A 771 37.53 1.42 15.03
C VAL A 771 38.70 0.62 15.60
N ASN A 772 39.07 0.91 16.85
CA ASN A 772 40.11 0.12 17.51
C ASN A 772 39.68 -1.34 17.67
N PRO A 773 40.41 -2.33 17.09
CA PRO A 773 40.02 -3.75 17.18
C PRO A 773 40.13 -4.34 18.60
N TYR A 774 40.85 -3.66 19.49
CA TYR A 774 41.01 -4.04 20.91
C TYR A 774 39.95 -3.46 21.84
N ILE A 775 38.93 -2.85 21.30
CA ILE A 775 37.76 -2.41 22.10
C ILE A 775 37.13 -3.63 22.79
N GLU A 776 37.04 -3.56 24.12
CA GLU A 776 36.31 -4.53 24.90
C GLU A 776 34.79 -4.34 24.70
N LEU A 777 34.12 -5.34 24.15
CA LEU A 777 32.67 -5.31 23.91
C LEU A 777 31.89 -5.66 25.17
N PHE A 778 32.30 -6.74 25.86
CA PHE A 778 31.72 -7.24 27.13
C PHE A 778 32.65 -8.25 27.80
N TYR A 779 32.74 -8.19 29.12
CA TYR A 779 33.43 -9.16 30.00
C TYR A 779 34.79 -9.67 29.50
N GLY A 780 35.68 -8.78 29.09
CA GLY A 780 37.00 -9.15 28.57
C GLY A 780 37.04 -9.69 27.16
N VAL A 781 35.94 -9.59 26.41
CA VAL A 781 35.88 -9.97 25.00
C VAL A 781 36.12 -8.73 24.11
N GLU A 782 37.23 -8.72 23.43
CA GLU A 782 37.62 -7.69 22.47
C GLU A 782 36.92 -7.88 21.12
N LEU A 783 36.71 -6.77 20.39
CA LEU A 783 36.08 -6.75 19.07
C LEU A 783 36.73 -7.75 18.10
N GLN A 784 38.06 -7.74 17.99
CA GLN A 784 38.79 -8.65 17.09
C GLN A 784 38.47 -10.12 17.35
N ASN A 785 38.40 -10.51 18.61
CA ASN A 785 38.11 -11.89 19.04
C ASN A 785 36.62 -12.24 18.79
N TYR A 786 35.74 -11.27 18.99
CA TYR A 786 34.30 -11.45 18.74
C TYR A 786 33.97 -11.53 17.26
N ALA A 787 34.49 -10.60 16.44
CA ALA A 787 34.29 -10.56 14.99
C ALA A 787 34.84 -11.81 14.28
N GLY A 788 35.99 -12.30 14.69
CA GLY A 788 36.69 -13.43 14.05
C GLY A 788 36.84 -13.24 12.55
N ASN A 789 37.02 -14.34 11.83
CA ASN A 789 37.26 -14.26 10.38
C ASN A 789 36.03 -13.91 9.53
N LYS A 790 34.81 -13.99 10.09
CA LYS A 790 33.58 -13.71 9.37
C LYS A 790 33.08 -12.28 9.58
N GLY A 791 33.73 -11.51 10.44
CA GLY A 791 33.25 -10.20 10.88
C GLY A 791 32.10 -10.26 11.87
N MET A 792 31.70 -9.10 12.38
CA MET A 792 30.56 -8.94 13.28
C MET A 792 29.57 -7.92 12.74
N LEU A 793 28.30 -8.15 12.99
CA LEU A 793 27.23 -7.19 12.79
C LEU A 793 26.93 -6.52 14.13
N TYR A 794 27.09 -5.20 14.19
CA TYR A 794 26.68 -4.36 15.31
C TYR A 794 25.35 -3.70 14.96
N ILE A 795 24.39 -3.78 15.89
CA ILE A 795 23.07 -3.16 15.77
C ILE A 795 22.78 -2.43 17.06
N ASN A 796 22.41 -1.15 16.99
CA ASN A 796 21.79 -0.46 18.11
C ASN A 796 20.40 0.00 17.69
N LEU A 797 19.37 -0.47 18.39
CA LEU A 797 17.97 -0.22 18.09
C LEU A 797 17.43 1.09 18.70
N GLY A 798 18.28 1.79 19.49
CA GLY A 798 17.82 2.98 20.22
C GLY A 798 16.61 2.70 21.09
N ASN A 799 15.62 3.57 21.05
CA ASN A 799 14.37 3.44 21.79
C ASN A 799 13.37 2.43 21.19
N TYR A 800 13.78 1.67 20.19
CA TYR A 800 12.96 0.69 19.50
C TYR A 800 11.72 1.30 18.83
N GLY A 801 11.85 2.47 18.24
CA GLY A 801 10.87 3.08 17.35
C GLY A 801 10.63 2.29 16.07
N GLU A 802 9.72 2.76 15.23
CA GLU A 802 9.33 2.06 13.99
C GLU A 802 10.50 1.66 13.09
N PRO A 803 11.50 2.50 12.82
CA PRO A 803 12.65 2.09 12.02
C PRO A 803 13.37 0.84 12.55
N SER A 804 13.48 0.74 13.87
CA SER A 804 14.09 -0.42 14.53
C SER A 804 13.20 -1.65 14.50
N LYS A 805 11.89 -1.49 14.55
CA LYS A 805 10.91 -2.57 14.37
C LYS A 805 11.03 -3.18 12.97
N HIS A 806 11.13 -2.36 11.93
CA HIS A 806 11.37 -2.82 10.56
C HIS A 806 12.65 -3.64 10.44
N LEU A 807 13.76 -3.17 11.02
CA LEU A 807 15.02 -3.90 11.01
C LEU A 807 14.91 -5.27 11.70
N VAL A 808 14.17 -5.35 12.82
CA VAL A 808 13.94 -6.60 13.54
C VAL A 808 13.09 -7.57 12.72
N VAL A 809 12.07 -7.07 11.99
CA VAL A 809 11.28 -7.89 11.06
C VAL A 809 12.18 -8.44 9.94
N GLU A 810 13.03 -7.59 9.34
CA GLU A 810 13.98 -8.01 8.31
C GLU A 810 14.96 -9.07 8.84
N LEU A 811 15.51 -8.87 10.03
CA LEU A 811 16.38 -9.84 10.69
C LEU A 811 15.70 -11.20 10.89
N LYS A 812 14.44 -11.20 11.33
CA LYS A 812 13.65 -12.43 11.50
C LYS A 812 13.38 -13.12 10.16
N GLY A 813 13.06 -12.35 9.12
CA GLY A 813 12.83 -12.86 7.77
C GLY A 813 14.08 -13.49 7.14
N LEU A 814 15.27 -12.96 7.43
CA LEU A 814 16.55 -13.42 6.90
C LEU A 814 17.32 -14.35 7.86
N GLN A 815 16.63 -14.97 8.81
CA GLN A 815 17.27 -15.83 9.83
C GLN A 815 18.11 -16.96 9.23
N LYS A 816 17.67 -17.59 8.16
CA LYS A 816 18.38 -18.69 7.49
C LYS A 816 19.68 -18.20 6.86
N GLU A 817 19.64 -17.07 6.20
CA GLU A 817 20.77 -16.43 5.55
C GLU A 817 21.81 -15.97 6.59
N MET A 818 21.36 -15.40 7.70
CA MET A 818 22.20 -15.02 8.83
C MET A 818 22.89 -16.24 9.47
N GLN A 819 22.17 -17.35 9.63
CA GLN A 819 22.74 -18.61 10.10
C GLN A 819 23.78 -19.18 9.12
N GLN A 820 23.52 -19.11 7.81
CA GLN A 820 24.47 -19.55 6.77
C GLN A 820 25.73 -18.68 6.74
N TRP A 821 25.59 -17.36 6.90
CA TRP A 821 26.75 -16.49 7.07
C TRP A 821 27.58 -16.93 8.27
N GLY A 822 26.95 -17.24 9.39
CA GLY A 822 27.59 -17.81 10.58
C GLY A 822 28.58 -16.86 11.28
N GLY A 823 28.54 -15.56 10.97
CA GLY A 823 29.21 -14.51 11.75
C GLY A 823 28.46 -14.20 13.03
N LYS A 824 28.95 -13.26 13.81
CA LYS A 824 28.33 -12.89 15.09
C LYS A 824 27.59 -11.58 15.01
N THR A 825 26.49 -11.46 15.73
CA THR A 825 25.70 -10.24 15.84
C THR A 825 25.67 -9.76 17.28
N LEU A 826 25.98 -8.50 17.51
CA LEU A 826 25.83 -7.79 18.78
C LEU A 826 24.69 -6.78 18.61
N MET A 827 23.59 -7.02 19.28
CA MET A 827 22.40 -6.16 19.22
C MET A 827 22.18 -5.48 20.58
N VAL A 828 22.02 -4.17 20.56
CA VAL A 828 21.72 -3.33 21.71
C VAL A 828 20.26 -2.84 21.58
N GLY A 829 19.44 -3.09 22.57
CA GLY A 829 18.03 -2.67 22.56
C GLY A 829 17.26 -3.25 23.76
N PRO A 830 15.96 -2.94 23.90
CA PRO A 830 15.13 -3.43 25.00
C PRO A 830 15.15 -4.95 25.12
N ALA A 831 15.29 -5.47 26.34
CA ALA A 831 15.36 -6.91 26.62
C ALA A 831 14.05 -7.67 26.27
N SER A 832 12.94 -6.94 26.11
CA SER A 832 11.63 -7.51 25.77
C SER A 832 11.51 -7.97 24.32
N ILE A 833 12.48 -7.67 23.46
CA ILE A 833 12.41 -8.05 22.04
C ILE A 833 12.72 -9.53 21.91
N ASP A 834 11.74 -10.31 21.49
CA ASP A 834 11.91 -11.71 21.16
C ASP A 834 12.73 -11.86 19.87
N MET A 835 13.93 -12.39 20.00
CA MET A 835 14.83 -12.67 18.90
C MET A 835 15.25 -14.13 18.89
N PRO A 836 15.26 -14.78 17.72
CA PRO A 836 15.76 -16.13 17.58
C PRO A 836 17.25 -16.24 17.99
N SER A 837 17.60 -17.26 18.72
CA SER A 837 18.98 -17.51 19.16
C SER A 837 19.85 -18.08 18.03
N TRP A 838 20.48 -17.22 17.27
CA TRP A 838 21.60 -17.64 16.40
C TRP A 838 22.78 -16.72 16.64
N ASN A 839 23.94 -17.16 17.01
CA ASN A 839 25.16 -16.35 17.17
C ASN A 839 24.92 -14.83 17.48
N LEU A 840 23.80 -14.51 18.07
CA LEU A 840 23.33 -13.19 18.41
C LEU A 840 23.44 -12.99 19.91
N VAL A 841 24.16 -11.98 20.34
CA VAL A 841 24.17 -11.49 21.71
C VAL A 841 23.27 -10.27 21.75
N HIS A 842 22.15 -10.39 22.45
CA HIS A 842 21.25 -9.29 22.75
C HIS A 842 21.61 -8.75 24.14
N THR A 843 21.79 -7.46 24.25
CA THR A 843 22.11 -6.79 25.52
C THR A 843 21.18 -5.59 25.69
N ASP A 844 20.79 -5.34 26.93
CA ASP A 844 20.06 -4.13 27.25
C ASP A 844 20.98 -2.89 27.25
N TYR A 845 20.36 -1.73 27.33
CA TYR A 845 21.01 -0.40 27.22
C TYR A 845 22.05 -0.11 28.32
N ALA A 846 22.16 -0.93 29.36
CA ALA A 846 22.88 -0.59 30.59
C ALA A 846 24.38 -1.00 30.59
N TYR A 847 24.77 -1.91 29.68
CA TYR A 847 26.14 -2.40 29.73
C TYR A 847 27.10 -1.56 28.88
N LYS A 848 28.11 -0.94 29.52
CA LYS A 848 29.17 -0.07 28.95
C LYS A 848 28.65 0.77 27.78
N LYS A 849 27.64 1.57 28.10
CA LYS A 849 26.97 2.49 27.19
C LYS A 849 27.96 3.11 26.24
N ASN A 850 27.84 2.75 24.93
CA ASN A 850 28.26 3.56 23.81
C ASN A 850 29.77 3.65 23.46
N GLN A 851 30.66 2.86 24.03
CA GLN A 851 32.07 2.99 23.61
C GLN A 851 32.26 2.58 22.16
N LEU A 852 31.70 1.44 21.72
CA LEU A 852 31.77 1.01 20.33
C LEU A 852 30.97 1.94 19.42
N GLU A 853 29.74 2.30 19.81
CA GLU A 853 28.92 3.25 19.08
C GLU A 853 29.63 4.59 18.86
N HIS A 854 30.15 5.19 19.93
CA HIS A 854 30.90 6.43 19.84
C HIS A 854 32.08 6.32 18.87
N CYS A 855 32.79 5.20 18.90
CA CYS A 855 33.91 4.96 17.98
C CYS A 855 33.42 4.80 16.54
N ILE A 856 32.31 4.10 16.29
CA ILE A 856 31.71 3.97 14.96
C ILE A 856 31.29 5.33 14.44
N VAL A 857 30.50 6.08 15.20
CA VAL A 857 30.00 7.42 14.84
C VAL A 857 31.13 8.37 14.50
N LYS A 858 32.19 8.39 15.31
CA LYS A 858 33.39 9.19 15.06
C LYS A 858 34.14 8.73 13.81
N ALA A 859 34.31 7.43 13.61
CA ALA A 859 35.02 6.87 12.47
C ALA A 859 34.31 7.16 11.15
N VAL A 860 32.99 7.01 11.10
CA VAL A 860 32.16 7.23 9.88
C VAL A 860 31.62 8.66 9.78
N LYS A 861 31.95 9.54 10.76
CA LYS A 861 31.61 10.97 10.78
C LYS A 861 30.08 11.23 10.72
N ILE A 862 29.31 10.45 11.45
CA ILE A 862 27.88 10.70 11.62
C ILE A 862 27.71 11.94 12.48
N GLY A 863 26.96 12.94 12.01
CA GLY A 863 26.65 14.16 12.77
C GLY A 863 25.64 13.86 13.88
N ASN A 864 24.43 13.49 13.49
CA ASN A 864 23.38 13.07 14.41
C ASN A 864 23.10 11.57 14.22
N ILE A 865 22.94 10.84 15.32
CA ILE A 865 22.64 9.41 15.28
C ILE A 865 21.13 9.23 15.14
N GLU A 866 20.73 8.58 14.08
CA GLU A 866 19.38 8.03 13.93
C GLU A 866 19.43 6.53 14.16
N TYR A 867 18.47 6.00 14.89
CA TYR A 867 18.37 4.58 15.13
C TYR A 867 17.39 3.91 14.17
N PRO A 868 17.63 2.65 13.77
CA PRO A 868 18.75 1.79 14.20
C PRO A 868 20.09 2.25 13.61
N LEU A 869 21.16 2.15 14.40
CA LEU A 869 22.53 2.22 13.91
C LEU A 869 23.02 0.80 13.61
N VAL A 870 23.43 0.55 12.39
CA VAL A 870 23.93 -0.74 11.93
C VAL A 870 25.35 -0.58 11.41
N ALA A 871 26.28 -1.44 11.84
CA ALA A 871 27.64 -1.47 11.32
C ALA A 871 28.13 -2.91 11.14
N PHE A 872 28.73 -3.21 9.98
CA PHE A 872 29.42 -4.46 9.75
C PHE A 872 30.94 -4.23 9.85
N ILE A 873 31.58 -4.91 10.80
CA ILE A 873 32.95 -4.63 11.20
C ILE A 873 33.77 -5.92 11.12
N ASP A 874 34.99 -5.85 10.53
CA ASP A 874 35.91 -6.99 10.51
C ASP A 874 36.75 -7.08 11.78
N LYS A 875 37.57 -8.14 11.87
CA LYS A 875 38.42 -8.36 13.04
C LYS A 875 39.54 -7.33 13.18
N GLU A 876 39.92 -6.67 12.08
CA GLU A 876 40.89 -5.57 12.06
C GLU A 876 40.24 -4.23 12.47
N GLY A 877 38.95 -4.21 12.72
CA GLY A 877 38.17 -3.02 13.09
C GLY A 877 37.71 -2.17 11.92
N HIS A 878 37.88 -2.61 10.66
CA HIS A 878 37.41 -1.86 9.52
C HIS A 878 35.88 -1.92 9.44
N ILE A 879 35.22 -0.78 9.31
CA ILE A 879 33.81 -0.65 9.08
C ILE A 879 33.55 -0.83 7.59
N LEU A 880 33.08 -2.00 7.22
CA LEU A 880 32.82 -2.40 5.83
C LEU A 880 31.44 -1.98 5.33
N TYR A 881 30.51 -1.76 6.24
CA TYR A 881 29.17 -1.24 5.98
C TYR A 881 28.69 -0.49 7.22
N HIS A 882 27.91 0.56 7.03
CA HIS A 882 27.16 1.21 8.10
C HIS A 882 25.86 1.80 7.55
N SER A 883 24.89 1.91 8.42
CA SER A 883 23.60 2.54 8.14
C SER A 883 23.03 3.14 9.42
N THR A 884 22.32 4.25 9.29
CA THR A 884 21.56 4.88 10.39
C THR A 884 20.15 5.21 9.93
N GLY A 885 19.21 5.18 10.88
CA GLY A 885 17.83 5.54 10.65
C GLY A 885 17.08 4.56 9.75
N TYR A 886 15.95 5.03 9.25
CA TYR A 886 15.05 4.21 8.45
C TYR A 886 15.61 3.84 7.08
N LYS A 887 15.83 2.55 6.87
CA LYS A 887 16.20 1.95 5.58
C LYS A 887 15.73 0.50 5.53
N ILE A 888 15.17 0.09 4.42
CA ILE A 888 14.81 -1.31 4.14
C ILE A 888 15.97 -2.02 3.44
N GLY A 889 16.12 -3.33 3.66
CA GLY A 889 17.16 -4.14 3.06
C GLY A 889 18.55 -3.96 3.67
N VAL A 890 18.64 -3.43 4.87
CA VAL A 890 19.91 -3.19 5.58
C VAL A 890 20.64 -4.49 5.84
N ILE A 891 19.95 -5.52 6.33
CA ILE A 891 20.54 -6.83 6.65
C ILE A 891 20.94 -7.55 5.37
N GLU A 892 20.15 -7.43 4.32
CA GLU A 892 20.51 -7.96 3.01
C GLU A 892 21.80 -7.33 2.47
N GLN A 893 21.96 -6.00 2.64
CA GLN A 893 23.22 -5.31 2.27
C GLN A 893 24.41 -5.78 3.13
N VAL A 894 24.21 -5.98 4.43
CA VAL A 894 25.25 -6.55 5.30
C VAL A 894 25.65 -7.93 4.81
N LEU A 895 24.69 -8.81 4.50
CA LEU A 895 24.97 -10.16 3.98
C LEU A 895 25.71 -10.11 2.63
N LYS A 896 25.37 -9.17 1.74
CA LYS A 896 26.10 -8.92 0.49
C LYS A 896 27.57 -8.54 0.74
N VAL A 897 27.83 -7.69 1.72
CA VAL A 897 29.20 -7.28 2.09
C VAL A 897 29.95 -8.43 2.77
N ALA A 898 29.29 -9.16 3.66
CA ALA A 898 29.86 -10.33 4.34
C ALA A 898 30.20 -11.47 3.37
N GLY A 899 29.39 -11.69 2.33
CA GLY A 899 29.61 -12.70 1.28
C GLY A 899 30.83 -12.42 0.34
N ARG A 900 31.39 -11.21 0.37
CA ARG A 900 32.61 -10.84 -0.40
C ARG A 900 33.91 -11.34 0.24
N ARG A 901 33.85 -11.87 1.43
CA ARG A 901 34.96 -12.53 2.16
C ARG A 901 34.78 -14.05 2.19
#